data_92f21bcd9a6f11f3065a72854f81286d
#
_entry.id   92f21bcd9a6f11f3065a72854f81286d
#
_cell.length_a   1.000
_cell.length_b   1.000
_cell.length_c   1.000
_cell.angle_alpha   90.00
_cell.angle_beta   90.00
_cell.angle_gamma   90.00
#
_symmetry.space_group_name_H-M   'P 1'
#
loop_
_entity.id
_entity.type
_entity.pdbx_description
1 polymer ?
#
loop_
_entity_poly.entity_id
_entity_poly.type
_entity_poly.pdbx_seq_one_letter_code
_entity_poly.pdbx_strand_id
1 'polypeptide(L)'
;MRAAEPLWRPSETRKNEAPVSAFARRAEKLAGRSLPDYDALHAWSVEDREAFWSLVWDFCGVIGDRGERILVDGERMPGASFFPDARLNFAENLLRGSGSGDAVVFRGEDKVERRLSWDALRAQVSRLQQLFRDRGLKAGDRVAAMMPNMPETLAAMLAATSLGAVWSSCSPDFGIQGVLDRFGQIEPTVFIAPDGYWYGGKAFDVSDKTATVLDKLPGVKLALIVDYLGNAREAAAKIDRAEAYDEAVAGYEAGELAFERLPFSHPLYILFSSGTTGIPKCIVHSAGGTLLQHVKEHRLHAGLKPGDRLFYFTTCGWMMWNWLMSGLASEATLLLYDGSPFHPDGNVLFDYADAEGMTYFGTSAKFIDAVRKAGLKPVESHDLSTVETISSTGSPLAPENFAFVYEGIKKDVHLASISGGTDIVSCFVLGVPTLPVWVGEIQAAGLGMAVEVWDDEGRPLEKGKGELVCTRAFPAMPIGFWNDPEGEKYHAAYFDRFDNVWCHGDFAEWTEHGGIVIHGRSDATLNPGGVRIGTAEIYNQVEQLPEILEAICIGQEWEDDVRVVLFVRLADGVTFDEALEKTIRTKIRTGASPRHVPARIVAVADIPRTKSGKITELAVRDIVHGRAVKNREALANPEALDLYRDIPELST
;
A
#
# COMPACT_ATOMS: atom_id res chain seq x y z
N MET A 1 -5.75 -28.68 0.27
CA MET A 1 -5.11 -29.34 1.44
C MET A 1 -4.10 -28.36 2.01
N ARG A 2 -4.27 -27.92 3.27
CA ARG A 2 -3.22 -27.14 3.95
C ARG A 2 -1.98 -28.02 4.05
N ALA A 3 -0.80 -27.45 3.80
CA ALA A 3 0.45 -28.19 3.85
C ALA A 3 0.72 -28.68 5.30
N ALA A 4 1.14 -29.91 5.47
CA ALA A 4 1.47 -30.47 6.78
C ALA A 4 2.76 -29.84 7.38
N GLU A 5 3.55 -29.14 6.56
CA GLU A 5 4.79 -28.46 6.96
C GLU A 5 4.85 -27.05 6.36
N PRO A 6 5.48 -26.10 7.04
CA PRO A 6 5.67 -24.76 6.50
C PRO A 6 6.62 -24.77 5.30
N LEU A 7 6.42 -23.85 4.39
CA LEU A 7 7.28 -23.67 3.22
C LEU A 7 8.69 -23.16 3.59
N TRP A 8 8.78 -22.42 4.69
CA TRP A 8 10.03 -21.88 5.18
C TRP A 8 10.02 -21.74 6.71
N ARG A 9 11.19 -21.93 7.31
CA ARG A 9 11.44 -21.69 8.74
C ARG A 9 12.67 -20.81 8.91
N PRO A 10 12.61 -19.78 9.75
CA PRO A 10 13.81 -19.00 10.07
C PRO A 10 14.84 -19.85 10.82
N SER A 11 16.11 -19.66 10.49
CA SER A 11 17.20 -20.25 11.28
C SER A 11 17.24 -19.64 12.68
N GLU A 12 17.86 -20.35 13.64
CA GLU A 12 18.04 -19.81 14.99
C GLU A 12 18.90 -18.53 15.01
N THR A 13 19.89 -18.43 14.12
CA THR A 13 20.66 -17.21 13.93
C THR A 13 19.75 -16.05 13.51
N ARG A 14 18.91 -16.26 12.49
CA ARG A 14 17.99 -15.23 12.00
C ARG A 14 17.00 -14.79 13.08
N LYS A 15 16.45 -15.73 13.86
CA LYS A 15 15.57 -15.42 14.99
C LYS A 15 16.28 -14.54 16.03
N ASN A 16 17.50 -14.94 16.42
CA ASN A 16 18.25 -14.23 17.46
C ASN A 16 18.68 -12.82 17.04
N GLU A 17 19.01 -12.62 15.77
CA GLU A 17 19.46 -11.35 15.20
C GLU A 17 18.31 -10.42 14.77
N ALA A 18 17.08 -10.93 14.68
CA ALA A 18 15.93 -10.13 14.31
C ALA A 18 15.67 -9.00 15.33
N PRO A 19 15.44 -7.76 14.88
CA PRO A 19 15.14 -6.65 15.78
C PRO A 19 13.94 -6.91 16.71
N VAL A 20 12.93 -7.65 16.25
CA VAL A 20 11.79 -8.05 17.08
C VAL A 20 12.19 -8.89 18.29
N SER A 21 13.22 -9.73 18.18
CA SER A 21 13.72 -10.52 19.31
C SER A 21 14.44 -9.65 20.34
N ALA A 22 15.17 -8.63 19.88
CA ALA A 22 15.78 -7.65 20.79
C ALA A 22 14.70 -6.80 21.48
N PHE A 23 13.63 -6.45 20.75
CA PHE A 23 12.47 -5.75 21.28
C PHE A 23 11.75 -6.61 22.34
N ALA A 24 11.49 -7.89 22.07
CA ALA A 24 10.84 -8.81 22.98
C ALA A 24 11.57 -8.91 24.33
N ARG A 25 12.91 -9.00 24.32
CA ARG A 25 13.72 -8.99 25.55
C ARG A 25 13.58 -7.71 26.39
N ARG A 26 13.35 -6.55 25.74
CA ARG A 26 13.05 -5.30 26.47
C ARG A 26 11.61 -5.28 26.97
N ALA A 27 10.68 -5.79 26.17
CA ALA A 27 9.28 -5.92 26.55
C ALA A 27 9.09 -6.82 27.79
N GLU A 28 9.76 -7.97 27.85
CA GLU A 28 9.75 -8.85 29.04
C GLU A 28 10.14 -8.13 30.34
N LYS A 29 11.19 -7.29 30.26
CA LYS A 29 11.64 -6.51 31.42
C LYS A 29 10.59 -5.50 31.87
N LEU A 30 9.90 -4.84 30.92
CA LEU A 30 8.82 -3.89 31.24
C LEU A 30 7.59 -4.61 31.77
N ALA A 31 7.21 -5.71 31.13
CA ALA A 31 6.05 -6.53 31.51
C ALA A 31 6.22 -7.22 32.88
N GLY A 32 7.46 -7.40 33.36
CA GLY A 32 7.77 -8.14 34.57
C GLY A 32 7.38 -9.63 34.51
N ARG A 33 7.18 -10.15 33.30
CA ARG A 33 6.81 -11.54 33.02
C ARG A 33 7.48 -12.03 31.75
N SER A 34 7.60 -13.35 31.57
CA SER A 34 8.11 -13.93 30.33
C SER A 34 7.13 -13.73 29.18
N LEU A 35 7.67 -13.45 27.99
CA LEU A 35 6.97 -13.36 26.70
C LEU A 35 7.68 -14.35 25.75
N PRO A 36 7.43 -15.67 25.90
CA PRO A 36 8.26 -16.72 25.32
C PRO A 36 8.15 -16.83 23.79
N ASP A 37 7.10 -16.30 23.21
CA ASP A 37 6.79 -16.39 21.78
C ASP A 37 6.16 -15.09 21.26
N TYR A 38 5.86 -15.08 19.97
CA TYR A 38 5.25 -13.94 19.33
C TYR A 38 3.83 -13.68 19.85
N ASP A 39 3.05 -14.72 20.14
CA ASP A 39 1.66 -14.58 20.60
C ASP A 39 1.63 -13.90 21.98
N ALA A 40 2.52 -14.28 22.89
CA ALA A 40 2.65 -13.63 24.19
C ALA A 40 3.10 -12.16 24.05
N LEU A 41 4.02 -11.88 23.13
CA LEU A 41 4.46 -10.51 22.83
C LEU A 41 3.32 -9.69 22.23
N HIS A 42 2.56 -10.25 21.28
CA HIS A 42 1.41 -9.59 20.68
C HIS A 42 0.33 -9.31 21.72
N ALA A 43 -0.04 -10.30 22.55
CA ALA A 43 -1.01 -10.12 23.61
C ALA A 43 -0.60 -8.97 24.55
N TRP A 44 0.65 -8.94 25.01
CA TRP A 44 1.15 -7.82 25.82
C TRP A 44 1.06 -6.48 25.09
N SER A 45 1.37 -6.45 23.80
CA SER A 45 1.37 -5.21 23.00
C SER A 45 -0.02 -4.56 22.87
N VAL A 46 -1.10 -5.34 22.98
CA VAL A 46 -2.48 -4.86 22.91
C VAL A 46 -3.12 -4.70 24.29
N GLU A 47 -2.65 -5.43 25.30
CA GLU A 47 -3.07 -5.30 26.70
C GLU A 47 -2.48 -4.03 27.34
N ASP A 48 -1.17 -3.84 27.23
CA ASP A 48 -0.44 -2.70 27.80
C ASP A 48 0.05 -1.74 26.71
N ARG A 49 -0.90 -1.08 26.07
CA ARG A 49 -0.64 -0.18 24.94
C ARG A 49 0.29 0.99 25.28
N GLU A 50 0.19 1.52 26.50
CA GLU A 50 1.06 2.62 26.92
C GLU A 50 2.52 2.18 27.00
N ALA A 51 2.79 1.07 27.68
CA ALA A 51 4.14 0.52 27.76
C ALA A 51 4.66 0.09 26.38
N PHE A 52 3.83 -0.55 25.57
CA PHE A 52 4.20 -0.99 24.23
C PHE A 52 4.59 0.19 23.32
N TRP A 53 3.72 1.19 23.15
CA TRP A 53 4.01 2.31 22.24
C TRP A 53 5.12 3.23 22.77
N SER A 54 5.28 3.34 24.09
CA SER A 54 6.42 3.99 24.70
C SER A 54 7.73 3.25 24.36
N LEU A 55 7.71 1.91 24.46
CA LEU A 55 8.86 1.10 24.10
C LEU A 55 9.18 1.18 22.59
N VAL A 56 8.17 1.22 21.72
CA VAL A 56 8.39 1.42 20.27
C VAL A 56 9.07 2.76 20.00
N TRP A 57 8.61 3.83 20.64
CA TRP A 57 9.24 5.15 20.54
C TRP A 57 10.74 5.10 20.89
N ASP A 58 11.06 4.53 22.05
CA ASP A 58 12.42 4.46 22.56
C ASP A 58 13.29 3.48 21.76
N PHE A 59 12.77 2.31 21.41
CA PHE A 59 13.50 1.27 20.68
C PHE A 59 13.84 1.69 19.23
N CYS A 60 12.90 2.34 18.57
CA CYS A 60 13.09 2.84 17.21
C CYS A 60 13.82 4.21 17.18
N GLY A 61 14.09 4.80 18.35
CA GLY A 61 14.81 6.05 18.49
C GLY A 61 14.08 7.23 17.84
N VAL A 62 12.78 7.38 18.08
CA VAL A 62 12.00 8.49 17.52
C VAL A 62 12.54 9.82 18.04
N ILE A 63 12.87 10.73 17.13
CA ILE A 63 13.37 12.07 17.45
C ILE A 63 12.17 12.99 17.71
N GLY A 64 12.11 13.53 18.92
CA GLY A 64 11.05 14.41 19.36
C GLY A 64 10.96 14.51 20.87
N ASP A 65 10.11 15.42 21.34
CA ASP A 65 9.71 15.45 22.74
C ASP A 65 8.46 14.57 22.87
N ARG A 66 8.57 13.49 23.64
CA ARG A 66 7.48 12.52 23.80
C ARG A 66 6.36 13.01 24.71
N GLY A 67 6.69 13.90 25.66
CA GLY A 67 5.79 14.30 26.73
C GLY A 67 5.59 13.20 27.77
N GLU A 68 4.66 13.42 28.68
CA GLU A 68 4.40 12.53 29.82
C GLU A 68 3.25 11.53 29.55
N ARG A 69 2.17 12.01 28.93
CA ARG A 69 0.98 11.17 28.66
C ARG A 69 1.17 10.38 27.37
N ILE A 70 0.96 9.08 27.45
CA ILE A 70 1.13 8.16 26.30
C ILE A 70 -0.20 7.93 25.59
N LEU A 71 -1.27 7.69 26.35
CA LEU A 71 -2.59 7.39 25.82
C LEU A 71 -3.67 8.03 26.70
N VAL A 72 -4.57 8.79 26.08
CA VAL A 72 -5.75 9.37 26.73
C VAL A 72 -6.99 8.87 26.01
N ASP A 73 -8.05 8.59 26.77
CA ASP A 73 -9.31 8.02 26.28
C ASP A 73 -9.12 6.74 25.45
N GLY A 74 -8.15 5.90 25.81
CA GLY A 74 -7.71 4.74 25.03
C GLY A 74 -8.79 3.71 24.72
N GLU A 75 -9.89 3.70 25.47
CA GLU A 75 -11.03 2.79 25.25
C GLU A 75 -12.05 3.35 24.26
N ARG A 76 -11.85 4.58 23.76
CA ARG A 76 -12.76 5.21 22.81
C ARG A 76 -12.23 5.11 21.38
N MET A 77 -13.10 4.68 20.48
CA MET A 77 -12.76 4.56 19.08
C MET A 77 -13.97 4.93 18.18
N PRO A 78 -13.93 6.08 17.50
CA PRO A 78 -12.87 7.09 17.50
C PRO A 78 -12.82 7.90 18.82
N GLY A 79 -11.66 8.53 19.07
CA GLY A 79 -11.52 9.47 20.19
C GLY A 79 -10.27 9.26 21.06
N ALA A 80 -9.61 8.10 20.98
CA ALA A 80 -8.35 7.86 21.66
C ALA A 80 -7.26 8.82 21.14
N SER A 81 -6.44 9.35 22.04
CA SER A 81 -5.33 10.24 21.74
C SER A 81 -4.00 9.67 22.20
N PHE A 82 -3.13 9.36 21.23
CA PHE A 82 -1.77 8.90 21.51
C PHE A 82 -0.83 10.09 21.61
N PHE A 83 0.05 10.06 22.61
CA PHE A 83 1.10 11.07 22.86
C PHE A 83 0.59 12.52 22.73
N PRO A 84 -0.44 12.91 23.48
CA PRO A 84 -1.09 14.22 23.31
C PRO A 84 -0.17 15.41 23.60
N ASP A 85 0.88 15.19 24.40
CA ASP A 85 1.85 16.21 24.76
C ASP A 85 3.06 16.23 23.82
N ALA A 86 3.19 15.25 22.93
CA ALA A 86 4.40 15.10 22.12
C ALA A 86 4.54 16.21 21.07
N ARG A 87 5.80 16.57 20.81
CA ARG A 87 6.22 17.51 19.78
C ARG A 87 7.32 16.88 18.94
N LEU A 88 7.11 16.69 17.66
CA LEU A 88 8.05 16.05 16.76
C LEU A 88 7.97 16.64 15.34
N ASN A 89 8.88 16.24 14.48
CA ASN A 89 8.79 16.46 13.04
C ASN A 89 9.03 15.16 12.30
N PHE A 90 8.14 14.84 11.37
CA PHE A 90 8.24 13.60 10.58
C PHE A 90 9.51 13.57 9.73
N ALA A 91 9.78 14.65 8.97
CA ALA A 91 10.94 14.73 8.08
C ALA A 91 12.28 14.68 8.83
N GLU A 92 12.35 15.21 10.05
CA GLU A 92 13.54 15.12 10.89
C GLU A 92 13.92 13.66 11.18
N ASN A 93 12.94 12.83 11.45
CA ASN A 93 13.14 11.41 11.68
C ASN A 93 13.64 10.65 10.44
N LEU A 94 13.20 11.07 9.26
CA LEU A 94 13.63 10.47 8.00
C LEU A 94 15.00 10.99 7.54
N LEU A 95 15.39 12.20 7.92
CA LEU A 95 16.67 12.84 7.56
C LEU A 95 17.74 12.68 8.65
N ARG A 96 17.64 11.63 9.48
CA ARG A 96 18.61 11.37 10.57
C ARG A 96 19.97 10.92 10.08
N GLY A 97 20.05 10.29 8.90
CA GLY A 97 21.28 9.87 8.28
C GLY A 97 22.12 11.04 7.77
N SER A 98 23.43 10.83 7.65
CA SER A 98 24.39 11.78 7.13
C SER A 98 25.55 11.08 6.41
N GLY A 99 26.35 11.86 5.70
CA GLY A 99 27.57 11.39 5.03
C GLY A 99 27.34 10.99 3.56
N SER A 100 28.38 10.38 2.98
CA SER A 100 28.46 10.07 1.54
C SER A 100 27.84 8.73 1.15
N GLY A 101 27.31 7.96 2.10
CA GLY A 101 26.60 6.70 1.81
C GLY A 101 25.28 6.98 1.09
N ASP A 102 24.80 5.99 0.34
CA ASP A 102 23.54 6.10 -0.39
C ASP A 102 22.35 6.27 0.56
N ALA A 103 21.59 7.35 0.39
CA ALA A 103 20.23 7.47 0.94
C ALA A 103 19.19 6.96 -0.06
N VAL A 104 19.42 7.26 -1.36
CA VAL A 104 18.50 6.91 -2.44
C VAL A 104 19.29 6.43 -3.65
N VAL A 105 18.86 5.32 -4.23
CA VAL A 105 19.24 4.89 -5.57
C VAL A 105 17.97 4.88 -6.41
N PHE A 106 18.02 5.44 -7.61
CA PHE A 106 16.88 5.56 -8.50
C PHE A 106 17.17 4.96 -9.86
N ARG A 107 16.22 4.22 -10.38
CA ARG A 107 16.21 3.73 -11.74
C ARG A 107 14.87 4.03 -12.42
N GLY A 108 14.90 4.76 -13.53
CA GLY A 108 13.76 5.02 -14.41
C GLY A 108 13.87 4.16 -15.67
N GLU A 109 13.30 2.96 -15.64
CA GLU A 109 13.47 1.92 -16.67
C GLU A 109 14.95 1.75 -17.06
N ASP A 110 15.26 1.80 -18.36
CA ASP A 110 16.62 1.80 -18.96
C ASP A 110 17.09 3.21 -19.36
N LYS A 111 16.40 4.27 -18.89
CA LYS A 111 16.59 5.66 -19.33
C LYS A 111 17.39 6.51 -18.33
N VAL A 112 17.15 6.32 -17.04
CA VAL A 112 17.72 7.19 -16.01
C VAL A 112 18.21 6.35 -14.83
N GLU A 113 19.46 6.60 -14.42
CA GLU A 113 20.03 6.07 -13.18
C GLU A 113 20.61 7.22 -12.37
N ARG A 114 20.29 7.30 -11.09
CA ARG A 114 20.80 8.33 -10.18
C ARG A 114 21.03 7.76 -8.79
N ARG A 115 22.01 8.35 -8.08
CA ARG A 115 22.30 8.07 -6.67
C ARG A 115 22.38 9.38 -5.91
N LEU A 116 21.76 9.41 -4.75
CA LEU A 116 21.88 10.51 -3.82
C LEU A 116 22.45 9.97 -2.51
N SER A 117 23.55 10.57 -2.07
CA SER A 117 24.02 10.36 -0.72
C SER A 117 23.09 11.01 0.31
N TRP A 118 23.21 10.66 1.56
CA TRP A 118 22.49 11.33 2.63
C TRP A 118 22.73 12.84 2.62
N ASP A 119 23.98 13.29 2.43
CA ASP A 119 24.29 14.71 2.37
C ASP A 119 23.68 15.39 1.14
N ALA A 120 23.65 14.70 -0.02
CA ALA A 120 23.02 15.21 -1.24
C ALA A 120 21.51 15.35 -1.08
N LEU A 121 20.83 14.35 -0.47
CA LEU A 121 19.41 14.42 -0.18
C LEU A 121 19.09 15.59 0.77
N ARG A 122 19.86 15.72 1.86
CA ARG A 122 19.71 16.82 2.83
C ARG A 122 19.91 18.19 2.17
N ALA A 123 20.88 18.29 1.25
CA ALA A 123 21.12 19.51 0.48
C ALA A 123 19.94 19.89 -0.43
N GLN A 124 19.36 18.91 -1.12
CA GLN A 124 18.16 19.13 -1.96
C GLN A 124 16.98 19.59 -1.10
N VAL A 125 16.72 18.90 0.02
CA VAL A 125 15.65 19.27 0.96
C VAL A 125 15.86 20.69 1.50
N SER A 126 17.10 21.06 1.85
CA SER A 126 17.42 22.39 2.35
C SER A 126 17.08 23.50 1.34
N ARG A 127 17.45 23.31 0.07
CA ARG A 127 17.12 24.30 -0.99
C ARG A 127 15.61 24.43 -1.20
N LEU A 128 14.90 23.31 -1.26
CA LEU A 128 13.45 23.31 -1.38
C LEU A 128 12.75 23.94 -0.18
N GLN A 129 13.25 23.69 1.02
CA GLN A 129 12.73 24.27 2.26
C GLN A 129 12.85 25.79 2.24
N GLN A 130 13.97 26.35 1.77
CA GLN A 130 14.17 27.78 1.60
C GLN A 130 13.20 28.33 0.55
N LEU A 131 13.11 27.70 -0.63
CA LEU A 131 12.17 28.08 -1.68
C LEU A 131 10.73 28.13 -1.16
N PHE A 132 10.29 27.07 -0.48
CA PHE A 132 8.92 27.01 0.05
C PHE A 132 8.62 28.09 1.07
N ARG A 133 9.58 28.41 1.94
CA ARG A 133 9.44 29.54 2.89
C ARG A 133 9.32 30.88 2.17
N ASP A 134 10.18 31.15 1.19
CA ASP A 134 10.18 32.39 0.42
C ASP A 134 8.88 32.56 -0.38
N ARG A 135 8.27 31.45 -0.80
CA ARG A 135 6.95 31.45 -1.46
C ARG A 135 5.78 31.43 -0.48
N GLY A 136 6.06 31.51 0.83
CA GLY A 136 5.07 31.70 1.88
C GLY A 136 4.31 30.43 2.26
N LEU A 137 4.86 29.23 2.02
CA LEU A 137 4.29 27.96 2.49
C LEU A 137 4.30 27.93 4.03
N LYS A 138 3.18 27.54 4.63
CA LYS A 138 2.98 27.51 6.09
C LYS A 138 2.56 26.11 6.54
N ALA A 139 2.72 25.85 7.83
CA ALA A 139 2.17 24.65 8.45
C ALA A 139 0.65 24.55 8.20
N GLY A 140 0.19 23.37 7.80
CA GLY A 140 -1.19 23.10 7.42
C GLY A 140 -1.55 23.43 5.96
N ASP A 141 -0.70 24.15 5.20
CA ASP A 141 -0.87 24.28 3.76
C ASP A 141 -0.71 22.92 3.07
N ARG A 142 -1.36 22.73 1.93
CA ARG A 142 -1.29 21.47 1.17
C ARG A 142 -0.35 21.61 -0.01
N VAL A 143 0.55 20.63 -0.12
CA VAL A 143 1.42 20.42 -1.29
C VAL A 143 0.93 19.20 -2.03
N ALA A 144 0.48 19.37 -3.27
CA ALA A 144 0.03 18.30 -4.13
C ALA A 144 1.09 17.97 -5.18
N ALA A 145 1.34 16.67 -5.40
CA ALA A 145 2.33 16.21 -6.35
C ALA A 145 1.73 15.14 -7.29
N MET A 146 1.68 15.45 -8.57
CA MET A 146 1.40 14.48 -9.62
C MET A 146 2.74 14.02 -10.19
N MET A 147 3.39 13.05 -9.52
CA MET A 147 4.82 12.77 -9.73
C MET A 147 5.11 11.27 -9.88
N PRO A 148 6.19 10.91 -10.63
CA PRO A 148 6.78 9.58 -10.59
C PRO A 148 7.43 9.28 -9.24
N ASN A 149 7.73 8.00 -9.00
CA ASN A 149 8.51 7.56 -7.84
C ASN A 149 10.00 7.86 -8.05
N MET A 150 10.40 9.11 -7.83
CA MET A 150 11.74 9.62 -8.10
C MET A 150 12.29 10.50 -6.97
N PRO A 151 13.61 10.78 -6.93
CA PRO A 151 14.25 11.49 -5.82
C PRO A 151 13.66 12.87 -5.52
N GLU A 152 13.27 13.64 -6.52
CA GLU A 152 12.69 14.97 -6.38
C GLU A 152 11.33 14.93 -5.66
N THR A 153 10.56 13.86 -5.87
CA THR A 153 9.29 13.65 -5.18
C THR A 153 9.51 13.45 -3.68
N LEU A 154 10.49 12.62 -3.32
CA LEU A 154 10.90 12.41 -1.94
C LEU A 154 11.43 13.70 -1.31
N ALA A 155 12.35 14.41 -2.00
CA ALA A 155 12.93 15.66 -1.47
C ALA A 155 11.86 16.73 -1.24
N ALA A 156 10.90 16.85 -2.15
CA ALA A 156 9.79 17.80 -2.01
C ALA A 156 8.85 17.43 -0.85
N MET A 157 8.53 16.15 -0.67
CA MET A 157 7.75 15.66 0.46
C MET A 157 8.45 15.97 1.79
N LEU A 158 9.76 15.71 1.88
CA LEU A 158 10.54 15.99 3.09
C LEU A 158 10.64 17.49 3.37
N ALA A 159 10.85 18.32 2.35
CA ALA A 159 10.87 19.78 2.52
C ALA A 159 9.51 20.33 2.97
N ALA A 160 8.42 19.89 2.37
CA ALA A 160 7.07 20.31 2.75
C ALA A 160 6.73 19.92 4.20
N THR A 161 6.94 18.65 4.55
CA THR A 161 6.59 18.12 5.87
C THR A 161 7.52 18.62 6.98
N SER A 162 8.76 19.00 6.66
CA SER A 162 9.67 19.66 7.61
C SER A 162 9.12 21.01 8.09
N LEU A 163 8.36 21.70 7.25
CA LEU A 163 7.69 22.98 7.54
C LEU A 163 6.26 22.79 8.09
N GLY A 164 5.81 21.56 8.26
CA GLY A 164 4.46 21.26 8.73
C GLY A 164 3.37 21.36 7.65
N ALA A 165 3.73 21.46 6.38
CA ALA A 165 2.77 21.37 5.30
C ALA A 165 2.28 19.92 5.11
N VAL A 166 1.06 19.76 4.63
CA VAL A 166 0.40 18.48 4.42
C VAL A 166 0.68 18.02 2.99
N TRP A 167 1.23 16.80 2.87
CA TRP A 167 1.57 16.20 1.58
C TRP A 167 0.44 15.35 1.01
N SER A 168 0.25 15.45 -0.30
CA SER A 168 -0.65 14.58 -1.04
C SER A 168 -0.08 14.29 -2.43
N SER A 169 -0.13 13.05 -2.88
CA SER A 169 0.44 12.68 -4.18
C SER A 169 -0.42 11.72 -4.98
N CYS A 170 -0.24 11.75 -6.29
CA CYS A 170 -0.74 10.75 -7.23
C CYS A 170 0.28 10.51 -8.35
N SER A 171 0.09 9.42 -9.09
CA SER A 171 0.95 9.09 -10.23
C SER A 171 0.63 9.97 -11.46
N PRO A 172 1.62 10.28 -12.31
CA PRO A 172 1.41 11.14 -13.48
C PRO A 172 0.59 10.48 -14.59
N ASP A 173 0.33 9.18 -14.51
CA ASP A 173 -0.54 8.45 -15.45
C ASP A 173 -2.03 8.66 -15.19
N PHE A 174 -2.42 9.34 -14.08
CA PHE A 174 -3.81 9.70 -13.85
C PHE A 174 -4.33 10.68 -14.92
N GLY A 175 -5.58 10.45 -15.38
CA GLY A 175 -6.28 11.41 -16.23
C GLY A 175 -6.59 12.72 -15.49
N ILE A 176 -6.90 13.77 -16.24
CA ILE A 176 -7.19 15.12 -15.70
C ILE A 176 -8.24 15.05 -14.59
N GLN A 177 -9.37 14.36 -14.85
CA GLN A 177 -10.45 14.26 -13.87
C GLN A 177 -10.02 13.52 -12.62
N GLY A 178 -9.25 12.42 -12.76
CA GLY A 178 -8.73 11.67 -11.62
C GLY A 178 -7.80 12.49 -10.72
N VAL A 179 -7.02 13.40 -11.29
CA VAL A 179 -6.19 14.36 -10.52
C VAL A 179 -7.08 15.39 -9.82
N LEU A 180 -8.09 15.93 -10.51
CA LEU A 180 -9.00 16.95 -9.97
C LEU A 180 -9.93 16.41 -8.90
N ASP A 181 -10.42 15.16 -9.04
CA ASP A 181 -11.24 14.47 -8.03
C ASP A 181 -10.49 14.31 -6.69
N ARG A 182 -9.17 14.38 -6.73
CA ARG A 182 -8.30 14.36 -5.54
C ARG A 182 -7.92 15.77 -5.10
N PHE A 183 -7.12 16.43 -5.89
CA PHE A 183 -6.50 17.69 -5.50
C PHE A 183 -7.46 18.88 -5.49
N GLY A 184 -8.55 18.82 -6.26
CA GLY A 184 -9.63 19.80 -6.19
C GLY A 184 -10.36 19.82 -4.84
N GLN A 185 -10.33 18.71 -4.10
CA GLN A 185 -10.94 18.63 -2.77
C GLN A 185 -10.09 19.28 -1.67
N ILE A 186 -8.76 19.33 -1.85
CA ILE A 186 -7.81 19.73 -0.80
C ILE A 186 -7.22 21.12 -0.99
N GLU A 187 -7.52 21.78 -2.10
CA GLU A 187 -7.11 23.17 -2.39
C GLU A 187 -5.62 23.41 -2.14
N PRO A 188 -4.71 22.79 -2.93
CA PRO A 188 -3.28 22.91 -2.69
C PRO A 188 -2.76 24.32 -2.97
N THR A 189 -1.73 24.72 -2.21
CA THR A 189 -1.01 25.99 -2.42
C THR A 189 0.23 25.82 -3.29
N VAL A 190 0.82 24.61 -3.29
CA VAL A 190 1.93 24.23 -4.17
C VAL A 190 1.54 22.99 -4.96
N PHE A 191 1.90 22.99 -6.25
CA PHE A 191 1.71 21.85 -7.13
C PHE A 191 3.03 21.44 -7.76
N ILE A 192 3.30 20.13 -7.83
CA ILE A 192 4.54 19.61 -8.41
C ILE A 192 4.17 18.55 -9.46
N ALA A 193 4.77 18.67 -10.64
CA ALA A 193 4.57 17.70 -11.73
C ALA A 193 5.88 17.51 -12.52
N PRO A 194 6.06 16.37 -13.21
CA PRO A 194 7.16 16.20 -14.15
C PRO A 194 6.79 16.87 -15.49
N ASP A 195 7.77 17.08 -16.35
CA ASP A 195 7.54 17.38 -17.77
C ASP A 195 6.95 16.17 -18.50
N GLY A 196 7.19 14.97 -18.00
CA GLY A 196 6.62 13.72 -18.49
C GLY A 196 7.17 12.51 -17.72
N TYR A 197 6.93 11.30 -18.25
CA TYR A 197 7.42 10.06 -17.64
C TYR A 197 7.67 8.98 -18.70
N TRP A 198 8.40 7.94 -18.30
CA TRP A 198 8.67 6.75 -19.11
C TRP A 198 7.77 5.59 -18.68
N TYR A 199 7.23 4.85 -19.64
CA TYR A 199 6.55 3.59 -19.37
C TYR A 199 6.58 2.65 -20.59
N GLY A 200 7.10 1.44 -20.40
CA GLY A 200 7.27 0.46 -21.46
C GLY A 200 8.17 0.95 -22.59
N GLY A 201 9.23 1.69 -22.26
CA GLY A 201 10.17 2.29 -23.20
C GLY A 201 9.67 3.53 -23.94
N LYS A 202 8.45 4.00 -23.66
CA LYS A 202 7.84 5.16 -24.31
C LYS A 202 7.84 6.37 -23.39
N ALA A 203 8.04 7.56 -23.96
CA ALA A 203 7.90 8.83 -23.28
C ALA A 203 6.44 9.30 -23.36
N PHE A 204 5.93 9.83 -22.23
CA PHE A 204 4.61 10.42 -22.13
C PHE A 204 4.75 11.85 -21.61
N ASP A 205 4.56 12.84 -22.47
CA ASP A 205 4.50 14.26 -22.09
C ASP A 205 3.20 14.52 -21.31
N VAL A 206 3.30 15.26 -20.19
CA VAL A 206 2.15 15.62 -19.36
C VAL A 206 1.95 17.13 -19.23
N SER A 207 2.66 17.93 -20.03
CA SER A 207 2.64 19.41 -19.94
C SER A 207 1.25 19.98 -20.15
N ASP A 208 0.53 19.56 -21.19
CA ASP A 208 -0.83 20.04 -21.48
C ASP A 208 -1.84 19.62 -20.39
N LYS A 209 -1.66 18.41 -19.88
CA LYS A 209 -2.46 17.91 -18.74
C LYS A 209 -2.21 18.77 -17.50
N THR A 210 -0.95 19.05 -17.19
CA THR A 210 -0.54 19.87 -16.04
C THR A 210 -1.12 21.27 -16.15
N ALA A 211 -1.05 21.92 -17.32
CA ALA A 211 -1.68 23.20 -17.56
C ALA A 211 -3.19 23.18 -17.29
N THR A 212 -3.89 22.19 -17.86
CA THR A 212 -5.33 22.03 -17.67
C THR A 212 -5.74 21.80 -16.21
N VAL A 213 -4.94 21.04 -15.46
CA VAL A 213 -5.17 20.81 -14.02
C VAL A 213 -4.97 22.11 -13.25
N LEU A 214 -3.89 22.84 -13.51
CA LEU A 214 -3.58 24.09 -12.82
C LEU A 214 -4.62 25.19 -13.08
N ASP A 215 -5.19 25.26 -14.26
CA ASP A 215 -6.30 26.20 -14.56
C ASP A 215 -7.51 25.97 -13.64
N LYS A 216 -7.74 24.74 -13.19
CA LYS A 216 -8.83 24.35 -12.29
C LYS A 216 -8.44 24.32 -10.81
N LEU A 217 -7.18 24.63 -10.48
CA LEU A 217 -6.67 24.74 -9.13
C LEU A 217 -6.19 26.18 -8.83
N PRO A 218 -7.12 27.14 -8.71
CA PRO A 218 -6.77 28.57 -8.59
C PRO A 218 -6.01 28.92 -7.29
N GLY A 219 -6.08 28.07 -6.27
CA GLY A 219 -5.35 28.22 -5.00
C GLY A 219 -3.85 27.99 -5.10
N VAL A 220 -3.37 27.35 -6.18
CA VAL A 220 -1.94 27.09 -6.38
C VAL A 220 -1.21 28.41 -6.65
N LYS A 221 -0.23 28.72 -5.80
CA LYS A 221 0.63 29.91 -5.91
C LYS A 221 1.96 29.62 -6.59
N LEU A 222 2.44 28.39 -6.49
CA LEU A 222 3.69 27.90 -7.08
C LEU A 222 3.44 26.53 -7.70
N ALA A 223 3.77 26.38 -8.98
CA ALA A 223 3.87 25.10 -9.63
C ALA A 223 5.34 24.83 -10.00
N LEU A 224 5.86 23.65 -9.67
CA LEU A 224 7.21 23.23 -10.02
C LEU A 224 7.14 22.12 -11.06
N ILE A 225 7.86 22.32 -12.18
CA ILE A 225 7.98 21.31 -13.23
C ILE A 225 9.36 20.65 -13.12
N VAL A 226 9.34 19.36 -12.81
CA VAL A 226 10.56 18.54 -12.63
C VAL A 226 11.01 17.94 -13.95
N ASP A 227 12.30 18.01 -14.20
CA ASP A 227 12.90 17.48 -15.42
C ASP A 227 13.05 15.96 -15.36
N TYR A 228 12.39 15.26 -16.27
CA TYR A 228 12.49 13.82 -16.42
C TYR A 228 12.62 13.37 -17.89
N LEU A 229 12.07 14.18 -18.82
CA LEU A 229 12.20 13.96 -20.26
C LEU A 229 13.18 14.94 -20.94
N GLY A 230 13.70 15.93 -20.22
CA GLY A 230 14.60 16.95 -20.75
C GLY A 230 13.89 18.22 -21.21
N ASN A 231 12.61 18.42 -20.87
CA ASN A 231 11.78 19.51 -21.42
C ASN A 231 11.18 20.42 -20.32
N ALA A 232 11.57 20.29 -19.06
CA ALA A 232 10.93 20.98 -17.93
C ALA A 232 10.88 22.51 -18.08
N ARG A 233 11.97 23.12 -18.59
CA ARG A 233 12.04 24.57 -18.84
C ARG A 233 11.01 25.03 -19.87
N GLU A 234 10.89 24.30 -20.98
CA GLU A 234 9.96 24.63 -22.05
C GLU A 234 8.51 24.41 -21.61
N ALA A 235 8.27 23.35 -20.84
CA ALA A 235 6.96 23.04 -20.24
C ALA A 235 6.56 24.14 -19.26
N ALA A 236 7.42 24.50 -18.32
CA ALA A 236 7.16 25.55 -17.34
C ALA A 236 6.86 26.91 -18.00
N ALA A 237 7.60 27.26 -19.06
CA ALA A 237 7.39 28.54 -19.78
C ALA A 237 6.00 28.66 -20.44
N LYS A 238 5.30 27.55 -20.68
CA LYS A 238 3.96 27.51 -21.29
C LYS A 238 2.83 27.47 -20.25
N ILE A 239 3.15 27.26 -18.98
CA ILE A 239 2.18 27.03 -17.91
C ILE A 239 2.22 28.24 -16.96
N ASP A 240 1.07 28.89 -16.79
CA ASP A 240 0.97 30.00 -15.85
C ASP A 240 1.31 29.56 -14.40
N ARG A 241 2.03 30.41 -13.67
CA ARG A 241 2.49 30.15 -12.29
C ARG A 241 3.49 28.98 -12.14
N ALA A 242 4.03 28.45 -13.23
CA ALA A 242 4.99 27.36 -13.19
C ALA A 242 6.43 27.84 -13.35
N GLU A 243 7.34 27.19 -12.66
CA GLU A 243 8.78 27.36 -12.73
C GLU A 243 9.43 25.99 -12.94
N ALA A 244 10.51 25.94 -13.72
CA ALA A 244 11.32 24.73 -13.79
C ALA A 244 11.98 24.49 -12.43
N TYR A 245 11.87 23.27 -11.90
CA TYR A 245 12.35 22.91 -10.58
C TYR A 245 13.81 23.30 -10.36
N ASP A 246 14.71 22.93 -11.28
CA ASP A 246 16.14 23.20 -11.15
C ASP A 246 16.45 24.71 -11.15
N GLU A 247 15.72 25.51 -11.91
CA GLU A 247 15.86 26.96 -11.92
C GLU A 247 15.34 27.59 -10.64
N ALA A 248 14.20 27.11 -10.15
CA ALA A 248 13.59 27.60 -8.91
C ALA A 248 14.49 27.38 -7.69
N VAL A 249 15.23 26.26 -7.64
CA VAL A 249 16.14 25.95 -6.51
C VAL A 249 17.56 26.46 -6.72
N ALA A 250 17.96 26.88 -7.93
CA ALA A 250 19.34 27.28 -8.24
C ALA A 250 19.83 28.51 -7.46
N GLY A 251 18.91 29.39 -7.04
CA GLY A 251 19.22 30.58 -6.24
C GLY A 251 19.50 30.31 -4.76
N TYR A 252 19.35 29.07 -4.29
CA TYR A 252 19.49 28.71 -2.88
C TYR A 252 20.73 27.84 -2.65
N GLU A 253 21.52 28.20 -1.66
CA GLU A 253 22.61 27.35 -1.17
C GLU A 253 22.11 26.40 -0.09
N ALA A 254 22.65 25.18 -0.09
CA ALA A 254 22.32 24.22 0.96
C ALA A 254 22.83 24.71 2.33
N GLY A 255 21.94 24.76 3.28
CA GLY A 255 22.20 25.20 4.65
C GLY A 255 21.66 24.21 5.67
N GLU A 256 21.65 24.63 6.92
CA GLU A 256 21.07 23.84 8.01
C GLU A 256 19.57 23.65 7.80
N LEU A 257 19.09 22.40 8.01
CA LEU A 257 17.67 22.07 7.95
C LEU A 257 16.97 22.54 9.23
N ALA A 258 15.82 23.16 9.05
CA ALA A 258 14.94 23.50 10.16
C ALA A 258 13.71 22.59 10.17
N PHE A 259 13.29 22.19 11.36
CA PHE A 259 12.17 21.29 11.57
C PHE A 259 11.16 21.89 12.53
N GLU A 260 9.96 22.16 12.04
CA GLU A 260 8.87 22.67 12.87
C GLU A 260 8.43 21.61 13.87
N ARG A 261 8.41 21.94 15.15
CA ARG A 261 7.96 21.06 16.24
C ARG A 261 6.43 21.08 16.32
N LEU A 262 5.81 20.01 15.87
CA LEU A 262 4.36 19.90 15.68
C LEU A 262 3.75 18.87 16.64
N PRO A 263 2.46 18.99 16.98
CA PRO A 263 1.77 17.96 17.74
C PRO A 263 1.85 16.59 17.07
N PHE A 264 1.77 15.52 17.85
CA PHE A 264 1.70 14.14 17.35
C PHE A 264 0.58 13.95 16.32
N SER A 265 -0.58 14.57 16.58
CA SER A 265 -1.76 14.51 15.72
C SER A 265 -1.75 15.51 14.56
N HIS A 266 -0.65 16.24 14.33
CA HIS A 266 -0.58 17.19 13.20
C HIS A 266 -0.79 16.44 11.86
N PRO A 267 -1.62 16.96 10.93
CA PRO A 267 -1.81 16.35 9.61
C PRO A 267 -0.49 16.25 8.84
N LEU A 268 -0.18 15.03 8.36
CA LEU A 268 1.00 14.74 7.54
C LEU A 268 0.63 14.50 6.09
N TYR A 269 -0.29 13.56 5.90
CA TYR A 269 -0.71 13.09 4.58
C TYR A 269 -2.22 13.24 4.39
N ILE A 270 -2.62 13.58 3.18
CA ILE A 270 -3.97 13.30 2.70
C ILE A 270 -3.85 12.24 1.62
N LEU A 271 -4.33 11.04 1.93
CA LEU A 271 -4.35 9.90 1.02
C LEU A 271 -5.77 9.68 0.50
N PHE A 272 -5.87 9.09 -0.68
CA PHE A 272 -7.15 8.87 -1.32
C PHE A 272 -7.49 7.39 -1.39
N SER A 273 -8.68 7.02 -0.94
CA SER A 273 -9.17 5.67 -1.18
C SER A 273 -9.48 5.46 -2.66
N SER A 274 -9.15 4.28 -3.17
CA SER A 274 -9.47 3.90 -4.54
C SER A 274 -10.93 3.48 -4.75
N GLY A 275 -11.86 3.96 -3.89
CA GLY A 275 -13.27 3.55 -3.89
C GLY A 275 -13.88 3.56 -5.29
N THR A 276 -14.55 2.47 -5.65
CA THR A 276 -15.12 2.22 -6.98
C THR A 276 -16.46 2.94 -7.19
N THR A 277 -17.08 3.53 -6.17
CA THR A 277 -18.45 4.00 -6.17
C THR A 277 -18.67 5.49 -5.93
N GLY A 278 -17.61 6.32 -5.92
CA GLY A 278 -17.76 7.76 -5.66
C GLY A 278 -16.48 8.56 -5.79
N ILE A 279 -16.58 9.86 -5.45
CA ILE A 279 -15.40 10.72 -5.29
C ILE A 279 -14.51 10.12 -4.19
N PRO A 280 -13.18 10.01 -4.39
CA PRO A 280 -12.27 9.42 -3.41
C PRO A 280 -12.40 10.08 -2.03
N LYS A 281 -12.41 9.27 -0.97
CA LYS A 281 -12.31 9.78 0.40
C LYS A 281 -10.94 10.44 0.59
N CYS A 282 -10.89 11.61 1.19
CA CYS A 282 -9.65 12.30 1.53
C CYS A 282 -9.27 11.96 2.97
N ILE A 283 -8.47 10.93 3.16
CA ILE A 283 -8.12 10.37 4.47
C ILE A 283 -6.93 11.11 5.02
N VAL A 284 -7.08 11.73 6.20
CA VAL A 284 -6.03 12.54 6.82
C VAL A 284 -5.27 11.73 7.86
N HIS A 285 -3.98 11.55 7.65
CA HIS A 285 -3.09 10.82 8.55
C HIS A 285 -2.18 11.76 9.33
N SER A 286 -1.97 11.46 10.61
CA SER A 286 -1.12 12.25 11.50
C SER A 286 0.36 11.96 11.31
N ALA A 287 1.19 12.96 11.62
CA ALA A 287 2.66 12.85 11.54
C ALA A 287 3.22 11.83 12.54
N GLY A 288 2.81 11.92 13.79
CA GLY A 288 3.30 11.02 14.84
C GLY A 288 2.76 9.61 14.68
N GLY A 289 1.46 9.46 14.38
CA GLY A 289 0.82 8.16 14.19
C GLY A 289 1.42 7.39 13.02
N THR A 290 1.58 8.04 11.87
CA THR A 290 2.22 7.44 10.70
C THR A 290 3.67 7.05 10.99
N LEU A 291 4.47 7.96 11.58
CA LEU A 291 5.86 7.68 11.90
C LEU A 291 6.00 6.46 12.81
N LEU A 292 5.28 6.47 13.94
CA LEU A 292 5.42 5.45 14.97
C LEU A 292 4.98 4.07 14.46
N GLN A 293 3.90 4.04 13.69
CA GLN A 293 3.40 2.82 13.06
C GLN A 293 4.39 2.27 12.04
N HIS A 294 4.92 3.13 11.15
CA HIS A 294 5.87 2.71 10.11
C HIS A 294 7.20 2.22 10.70
N VAL A 295 7.79 2.93 11.66
CA VAL A 295 9.05 2.45 12.27
C VAL A 295 8.85 1.15 13.04
N LYS A 296 7.67 0.92 13.66
CA LYS A 296 7.30 -0.36 14.26
C LYS A 296 7.29 -1.46 13.19
N GLU A 297 6.66 -1.22 12.06
CA GLU A 297 6.59 -2.19 10.96
C GLU A 297 7.95 -2.44 10.33
N HIS A 298 8.70 -1.40 10.00
CA HIS A 298 10.04 -1.52 9.42
C HIS A 298 10.99 -2.31 10.32
N ARG A 299 11.06 -1.94 11.59
CA ARG A 299 12.02 -2.54 12.52
C ARG A 299 11.60 -3.92 13.01
N LEU A 300 10.33 -4.09 13.40
CA LEU A 300 9.88 -5.30 14.08
C LEU A 300 9.30 -6.36 13.14
N HIS A 301 8.70 -5.95 12.02
CA HIS A 301 8.03 -6.86 11.08
C HIS A 301 8.81 -7.06 9.78
N ALA A 302 9.35 -6.00 9.21
CA ALA A 302 10.24 -6.10 8.05
C ALA A 302 11.68 -6.48 8.44
N GLY A 303 12.06 -6.31 9.72
CA GLY A 303 13.38 -6.64 10.24
C GLY A 303 14.48 -5.68 9.78
N LEU A 304 14.12 -4.47 9.30
CA LEU A 304 15.08 -3.51 8.76
C LEU A 304 16.09 -3.04 9.80
N LYS A 305 17.34 -2.93 9.37
CA LYS A 305 18.50 -2.44 10.12
C LYS A 305 19.14 -1.27 9.36
N PRO A 306 19.90 -0.41 10.04
CA PRO A 306 20.70 0.60 9.35
C PRO A 306 21.57 -0.01 8.26
N GLY A 307 21.56 0.59 7.07
CA GLY A 307 22.32 0.13 5.90
C GLY A 307 21.59 -0.90 5.03
N ASP A 308 20.43 -1.39 5.43
CA ASP A 308 19.59 -2.22 4.56
C ASP A 308 19.16 -1.46 3.31
N ARG A 309 18.91 -2.20 2.23
CA ARG A 309 18.52 -1.67 0.94
C ARG A 309 17.07 -2.06 0.64
N LEU A 310 16.18 -1.09 0.92
CA LEU A 310 14.75 -1.26 0.90
C LEU A 310 14.16 -0.90 -0.46
N PHE A 311 13.49 -1.83 -1.07
CA PHE A 311 12.73 -1.65 -2.30
C PHE A 311 11.24 -1.99 -2.10
N TYR A 312 10.37 -1.19 -2.70
CA TYR A 312 8.97 -1.53 -2.93
C TYR A 312 8.55 -1.07 -4.32
N PHE A 313 8.09 -1.98 -5.16
CA PHE A 313 7.51 -1.60 -6.45
C PHE A 313 6.17 -0.89 -6.22
N THR A 314 6.16 0.41 -6.41
CA THR A 314 5.01 1.26 -6.08
C THR A 314 5.00 2.54 -6.93
N THR A 315 3.87 3.24 -6.92
CA THR A 315 3.72 4.59 -7.49
C THR A 315 3.36 5.58 -6.39
N CYS A 316 3.52 6.87 -6.63
CA CYS A 316 3.17 7.93 -5.66
C CYS A 316 1.66 8.02 -5.35
N GLY A 317 0.81 7.32 -6.10
CA GLY A 317 -0.62 7.21 -5.85
C GLY A 317 -1.04 6.03 -4.97
N TRP A 318 -0.11 5.18 -4.59
CA TRP A 318 -0.35 4.02 -3.74
C TRP A 318 0.32 4.20 -2.38
N MET A 319 -0.40 3.88 -1.27
CA MET A 319 0.11 4.12 0.09
C MET A 319 1.43 3.41 0.42
N MET A 320 1.78 2.34 -0.32
CA MET A 320 3.08 1.70 -0.15
C MET A 320 4.26 2.62 -0.51
N TRP A 321 4.04 3.67 -1.30
CA TRP A 321 5.03 4.73 -1.48
C TRP A 321 5.32 5.46 -0.16
N ASN A 322 4.30 5.82 0.59
CA ASN A 322 4.44 6.50 1.89
C ASN A 322 5.17 5.59 2.90
N TRP A 323 4.86 4.30 2.88
CA TRP A 323 5.54 3.30 3.70
C TRP A 323 7.02 3.14 3.30
N LEU A 324 7.33 3.06 1.99
CA LEU A 324 8.69 3.00 1.46
C LEU A 324 9.52 4.21 1.89
N MET A 325 8.99 5.43 1.71
CA MET A 325 9.69 6.67 2.09
C MET A 325 10.08 6.68 3.56
N SER A 326 9.22 6.17 4.43
CA SER A 326 9.48 6.08 5.88
C SER A 326 10.62 5.14 6.24
N GLY A 327 11.11 4.30 5.32
CA GLY A 327 12.29 3.44 5.50
C GLY A 327 13.55 4.22 5.86
N LEU A 328 13.65 5.49 5.46
CA LEU A 328 14.75 6.38 5.86
C LEU A 328 14.84 6.58 7.38
N ALA A 329 13.72 6.50 8.10
CA ALA A 329 13.72 6.58 9.57
C ALA A 329 14.41 5.38 10.24
N SER A 330 14.61 4.27 9.52
CA SER A 330 15.39 3.11 9.92
C SER A 330 16.83 3.14 9.37
N GLU A 331 17.25 4.26 8.78
CA GLU A 331 18.55 4.44 8.12
C GLU A 331 18.80 3.44 6.98
N ALA A 332 17.72 3.01 6.33
CA ALA A 332 17.80 2.20 5.11
C ALA A 332 18.06 3.08 3.87
N THR A 333 18.80 2.53 2.90
CA THR A 333 18.87 3.09 1.55
C THR A 333 17.60 2.76 0.79
N LEU A 334 16.91 3.76 0.25
CA LEU A 334 15.74 3.54 -0.59
C LEU A 334 16.15 3.22 -2.02
N LEU A 335 15.65 2.11 -2.54
CA LEU A 335 15.78 1.75 -3.94
C LEU A 335 14.46 2.12 -4.65
N LEU A 336 14.50 3.17 -5.46
CA LEU A 336 13.34 3.68 -6.18
C LEU A 336 13.35 3.18 -7.62
N TYR A 337 12.19 2.81 -8.13
CA TYR A 337 11.99 2.45 -9.53
C TYR A 337 10.74 3.13 -10.08
N ASP A 338 10.86 3.71 -11.28
CA ASP A 338 9.74 4.25 -12.04
C ASP A 338 9.71 3.64 -13.43
N GLY A 339 8.52 3.24 -13.88
CA GLY A 339 8.29 2.60 -15.18
C GLY A 339 7.67 1.22 -15.10
N SER A 340 7.63 0.53 -16.23
CA SER A 340 7.07 -0.82 -16.33
C SER A 340 7.99 -1.86 -15.68
N PRO A 341 7.45 -2.76 -14.81
CA PRO A 341 8.24 -3.83 -14.22
C PRO A 341 8.55 -4.97 -15.21
N PHE A 342 8.09 -4.83 -16.46
CA PHE A 342 8.30 -5.80 -17.55
C PHE A 342 8.98 -5.18 -18.79
N HIS A 343 9.62 -4.03 -18.64
CA HIS A 343 10.39 -3.42 -19.73
C HIS A 343 11.87 -3.25 -19.34
N PRO A 344 12.82 -3.72 -20.17
CA PRO A 344 12.64 -4.37 -21.49
C PRO A 344 12.07 -5.79 -21.43
N ASP A 345 12.18 -6.46 -20.28
CA ASP A 345 11.62 -7.79 -20.00
C ASP A 345 11.28 -7.97 -18.53
N GLY A 346 10.77 -9.15 -18.14
CA GLY A 346 10.31 -9.42 -16.77
C GLY A 346 11.42 -9.60 -15.73
N ASN A 347 12.70 -9.51 -16.09
CA ASN A 347 13.83 -9.62 -15.16
C ASN A 347 14.26 -8.27 -14.60
N VAL A 348 13.82 -7.15 -15.16
CA VAL A 348 14.31 -5.81 -14.83
C VAL A 348 14.38 -5.49 -13.33
N LEU A 349 13.40 -5.95 -12.53
CA LEU A 349 13.43 -5.74 -11.08
C LEU A 349 14.38 -6.72 -10.38
N PHE A 350 14.62 -7.89 -10.92
CA PHE A 350 15.59 -8.85 -10.40
C PHE A 350 17.02 -8.43 -10.76
N ASP A 351 17.24 -7.89 -11.97
CA ASP A 351 18.50 -7.23 -12.36
C ASP A 351 18.82 -6.08 -11.40
N TYR A 352 17.80 -5.31 -11.01
CA TYR A 352 17.96 -4.21 -10.05
C TYR A 352 18.29 -4.74 -8.65
N ALA A 353 17.64 -5.83 -8.22
CA ALA A 353 17.91 -6.46 -6.93
C ALA A 353 19.33 -7.01 -6.83
N ASP A 354 19.81 -7.70 -7.87
CA ASP A 354 21.16 -8.25 -7.98
C ASP A 354 22.20 -7.11 -7.99
N ALA A 355 22.06 -6.14 -8.92
CA ALA A 355 23.00 -5.04 -9.09
C ALA A 355 23.17 -4.17 -7.82
N GLU A 356 22.09 -3.96 -7.07
CA GLU A 356 22.09 -3.07 -5.90
C GLU A 356 22.21 -3.82 -4.56
N GLY A 357 22.29 -5.14 -4.55
CA GLY A 357 22.34 -5.91 -3.30
C GLY A 357 21.11 -5.65 -2.42
N MET A 358 19.93 -5.68 -3.00
CA MET A 358 18.66 -5.43 -2.33
C MET A 358 18.47 -6.38 -1.15
N THR A 359 18.05 -5.87 0.03
CA THR A 359 17.80 -6.70 1.21
C THR A 359 16.31 -6.97 1.43
N TYR A 360 15.46 -6.04 1.01
CA TYR A 360 14.00 -6.17 1.11
C TYR A 360 13.36 -5.89 -0.25
N PHE A 361 12.68 -6.89 -0.81
CA PHE A 361 12.00 -6.83 -2.10
C PHE A 361 10.47 -6.79 -1.89
N GLY A 362 9.88 -5.61 -1.94
CA GLY A 362 8.44 -5.42 -1.83
C GLY A 362 7.77 -5.33 -3.20
N THR A 363 6.64 -6.04 -3.36
CA THR A 363 5.90 -6.06 -4.62
C THR A 363 4.41 -6.36 -4.40
N SER A 364 3.67 -6.59 -5.49
CA SER A 364 2.28 -7.04 -5.45
C SER A 364 2.15 -8.54 -5.72
N ALA A 365 1.05 -9.14 -5.25
CA ALA A 365 0.70 -10.53 -5.58
C ALA A 365 0.59 -10.75 -7.10
N LYS A 366 0.10 -9.75 -7.83
CA LYS A 366 0.00 -9.78 -9.29
C LYS A 366 1.35 -9.82 -10.00
N PHE A 367 2.35 -9.11 -9.49
CA PHE A 367 3.70 -9.19 -10.06
C PHE A 367 4.28 -10.60 -9.92
N ILE A 368 4.16 -11.21 -8.74
CA ILE A 368 4.62 -12.59 -8.49
C ILE A 368 3.91 -13.57 -9.44
N ASP A 369 2.60 -13.44 -9.59
CA ASP A 369 1.81 -14.26 -10.51
C ASP A 369 2.24 -14.09 -11.97
N ALA A 370 2.48 -12.84 -12.40
CA ALA A 370 2.93 -12.55 -13.75
C ALA A 370 4.33 -13.13 -14.04
N VAL A 371 5.26 -13.03 -13.09
CA VAL A 371 6.60 -13.66 -13.19
C VAL A 371 6.48 -15.18 -13.33
N ARG A 372 5.62 -15.82 -12.52
CA ARG A 372 5.34 -17.25 -12.59
C ARG A 372 4.77 -17.66 -13.96
N LYS A 373 3.74 -16.94 -14.42
CA LYS A 373 3.08 -17.22 -15.72
C LYS A 373 4.00 -16.98 -16.91
N ALA A 374 4.92 -16.04 -16.81
CA ALA A 374 5.96 -15.81 -17.81
C ALA A 374 7.05 -16.90 -17.81
N GLY A 375 7.02 -17.83 -16.86
CA GLY A 375 8.01 -18.91 -16.75
C GLY A 375 9.40 -18.44 -16.33
N LEU A 376 9.51 -17.24 -15.76
CA LEU A 376 10.78 -16.69 -15.28
C LEU A 376 11.21 -17.42 -14.00
N LYS A 377 12.51 -17.62 -13.86
CA LYS A 377 13.13 -18.28 -12.71
C LYS A 377 14.33 -17.49 -12.19
N PRO A 378 14.14 -16.38 -11.52
CA PRO A 378 15.24 -15.57 -10.98
C PRO A 378 16.23 -16.34 -10.13
N VAL A 379 15.78 -17.42 -9.44
CA VAL A 379 16.64 -18.32 -8.65
C VAL A 379 17.76 -18.98 -9.47
N GLU A 380 17.60 -19.11 -10.77
CA GLU A 380 18.57 -19.73 -11.69
C GLU A 380 19.46 -18.69 -12.38
N SER A 381 19.05 -17.41 -12.43
CA SER A 381 19.68 -16.38 -13.29
C SER A 381 20.28 -15.20 -12.54
N HIS A 382 19.92 -14.96 -11.26
CA HIS A 382 20.33 -13.78 -10.49
C HIS A 382 20.96 -14.16 -9.16
N ASP A 383 21.88 -13.34 -8.67
CA ASP A 383 22.36 -13.42 -7.30
C ASP A 383 21.45 -12.62 -6.36
N LEU A 384 20.46 -13.28 -5.81
CA LEU A 384 19.56 -12.71 -4.82
C LEU A 384 19.98 -13.05 -3.37
N SER A 385 21.27 -13.39 -3.14
CA SER A 385 21.77 -13.82 -1.82
C SER A 385 21.50 -12.80 -0.72
N THR A 386 21.54 -11.50 -1.05
CA THR A 386 21.28 -10.40 -0.12
C THR A 386 19.80 -10.20 0.24
N VAL A 387 18.87 -10.68 -0.57
CA VAL A 387 17.43 -10.53 -0.32
C VAL A 387 17.02 -11.36 0.88
N GLU A 388 16.75 -10.72 2.01
CA GLU A 388 16.30 -11.36 3.23
C GLU A 388 14.79 -11.54 3.28
N THR A 389 14.03 -10.59 2.72
CA THR A 389 12.57 -10.60 2.74
C THR A 389 12.00 -10.26 1.36
N ILE A 390 11.00 -11.03 0.94
CA ILE A 390 10.09 -10.69 -0.17
C ILE A 390 8.73 -10.39 0.44
N SER A 391 8.17 -9.22 0.15
CA SER A 391 6.85 -8.82 0.66
C SER A 391 5.84 -8.68 -0.47
N SER A 392 4.60 -9.12 -0.20
CA SER A 392 3.50 -9.10 -1.16
C SER A 392 2.23 -8.50 -0.57
N THR A 393 1.61 -7.55 -1.29
CA THR A 393 0.32 -6.96 -0.93
C THR A 393 -0.47 -6.52 -2.17
N GLY A 394 -1.57 -5.80 -1.96
CA GLY A 394 -2.47 -5.28 -3.00
C GLY A 394 -3.64 -6.21 -3.32
N SER A 395 -3.44 -7.50 -3.22
CA SER A 395 -4.45 -8.56 -3.25
C SER A 395 -3.93 -9.77 -2.47
N PRO A 396 -4.80 -10.73 -2.06
CA PRO A 396 -4.34 -11.97 -1.47
C PRO A 396 -3.35 -12.69 -2.37
N LEU A 397 -2.24 -13.16 -1.81
CA LEU A 397 -1.28 -13.98 -2.54
C LEU A 397 -1.84 -15.41 -2.66
N ALA A 398 -2.01 -15.89 -3.88
CA ALA A 398 -2.53 -17.23 -4.12
C ALA A 398 -1.58 -18.32 -3.60
N PRO A 399 -2.09 -19.45 -3.11
CA PRO A 399 -1.27 -20.54 -2.55
C PRO A 399 -0.14 -21.04 -3.46
N GLU A 400 -0.41 -21.16 -4.76
CA GLU A 400 0.60 -21.58 -5.75
C GLU A 400 1.73 -20.55 -5.91
N ASN A 401 1.45 -19.27 -5.68
CA ASN A 401 2.44 -18.21 -5.74
C ASN A 401 3.35 -18.19 -4.50
N PHE A 402 2.86 -18.68 -3.34
CA PHE A 402 3.73 -18.96 -2.19
C PHE A 402 4.78 -20.01 -2.54
N ALA A 403 4.37 -21.14 -3.11
CA ALA A 403 5.30 -22.20 -3.54
C ALA A 403 6.29 -21.69 -4.59
N PHE A 404 5.78 -20.94 -5.58
CA PHE A 404 6.61 -20.38 -6.64
C PHE A 404 7.72 -19.44 -6.13
N VAL A 405 7.48 -18.64 -5.11
CA VAL A 405 8.53 -17.78 -4.54
C VAL A 405 9.74 -18.63 -4.13
N TYR A 406 9.52 -19.78 -3.46
CA TYR A 406 10.62 -20.65 -3.01
C TYR A 406 11.23 -21.49 -4.12
N GLU A 407 10.45 -21.87 -5.13
CA GLU A 407 10.90 -22.69 -6.26
C GLU A 407 11.56 -21.85 -7.37
N GLY A 408 11.00 -20.66 -7.65
CA GLY A 408 11.37 -19.86 -8.81
C GLY A 408 12.13 -18.58 -8.50
N ILE A 409 11.96 -17.97 -7.32
CA ILE A 409 12.59 -16.69 -6.99
C ILE A 409 13.76 -16.89 -6.02
N LYS A 410 13.51 -17.39 -4.81
CA LYS A 410 14.57 -17.58 -3.80
C LYS A 410 14.18 -18.61 -2.76
N LYS A 411 15.03 -19.62 -2.54
CA LYS A 411 14.77 -20.77 -1.66
C LYS A 411 14.76 -20.41 -0.17
N ASP A 412 15.72 -19.61 0.28
CA ASP A 412 15.84 -19.20 1.69
C ASP A 412 15.51 -17.71 1.80
N VAL A 413 14.23 -17.40 2.01
CA VAL A 413 13.74 -16.03 2.12
C VAL A 413 12.50 -15.98 3.02
N HIS A 414 12.39 -14.93 3.82
CA HIS A 414 11.16 -14.62 4.53
C HIS A 414 10.13 -14.07 3.52
N LEU A 415 9.08 -14.84 3.22
CA LEU A 415 7.95 -14.36 2.42
C LEU A 415 6.89 -13.75 3.33
N ALA A 416 6.78 -12.42 3.28
CA ALA A 416 5.82 -11.64 4.06
C ALA A 416 4.62 -11.23 3.17
N SER A 417 3.55 -12.02 3.19
CA SER A 417 2.25 -11.52 2.71
C SER A 417 1.69 -10.57 3.77
N ILE A 418 1.17 -9.40 3.36
CA ILE A 418 0.70 -8.36 4.27
C ILE A 418 -0.66 -7.84 3.82
N SER A 419 -1.53 -7.48 4.78
CA SER A 419 -2.82 -6.86 4.53
C SER A 419 -3.12 -5.72 5.49
N GLY A 420 -3.59 -4.64 4.91
CA GLY A 420 -4.00 -3.42 5.57
C GLY A 420 -4.62 -2.48 4.55
N GLY A 421 -4.44 -1.18 4.70
CA GLY A 421 -5.05 -0.28 3.74
C GLY A 421 -4.56 1.15 3.80
N THR A 422 -4.91 1.89 2.75
CA THR A 422 -4.77 3.34 2.69
C THR A 422 -5.48 4.00 3.89
N ASP A 423 -6.57 3.39 4.34
CA ASP A 423 -7.40 3.86 5.45
C ASP A 423 -6.65 3.99 6.76
N ILE A 424 -5.64 3.16 7.00
CA ILE A 424 -4.81 3.20 8.22
C ILE A 424 -3.33 3.52 7.93
N VAL A 425 -2.95 3.69 6.67
CA VAL A 425 -1.56 3.88 6.19
C VAL A 425 -0.59 2.81 6.75
N SER A 426 -1.09 1.61 6.97
CA SER A 426 -0.44 0.54 7.74
C SER A 426 -1.03 -0.83 7.40
N CYS A 427 -0.60 -1.87 8.14
CA CYS A 427 -1.10 -3.23 8.07
C CYS A 427 -1.76 -3.65 9.39
N PHE A 428 -2.87 -4.40 9.29
CA PHE A 428 -3.46 -5.12 10.42
C PHE A 428 -2.75 -6.45 10.65
N VAL A 429 -2.44 -7.14 9.56
CA VAL A 429 -1.80 -8.46 9.56
C VAL A 429 -0.64 -8.46 8.59
N LEU A 430 0.48 -9.06 9.00
CA LEU A 430 1.72 -8.94 8.24
C LEU A 430 2.76 -10.01 8.60
N GLY A 431 3.93 -9.91 7.98
CA GLY A 431 5.04 -10.82 8.20
C GLY A 431 5.71 -10.64 9.55
N VAL A 432 6.30 -11.71 10.05
CA VAL A 432 7.13 -11.74 11.25
C VAL A 432 8.39 -12.55 10.96
N PRO A 433 9.59 -11.95 10.97
CA PRO A 433 10.82 -12.61 10.52
C PRO A 433 11.25 -13.80 11.40
N THR A 434 10.64 -13.99 12.57
CA THR A 434 10.92 -15.09 13.50
C THR A 434 9.90 -16.23 13.44
N LEU A 435 8.84 -16.10 12.63
CA LEU A 435 7.81 -17.12 12.46
C LEU A 435 7.97 -17.91 11.16
N PRO A 436 7.49 -19.15 11.10
CA PRO A 436 7.45 -19.93 9.85
C PRO A 436 6.46 -19.33 8.85
N VAL A 437 6.67 -19.60 7.56
CA VAL A 437 5.75 -19.25 6.48
C VAL A 437 4.93 -20.46 6.07
N TRP A 438 3.62 -20.34 6.18
CA TRP A 438 2.67 -21.36 5.76
C TRP A 438 2.01 -20.96 4.44
N VAL A 439 1.68 -21.94 3.63
CA VAL A 439 1.07 -21.71 2.31
C VAL A 439 -0.29 -21.01 2.45
N GLY A 440 -0.46 -19.87 1.75
CA GLY A 440 -1.72 -19.13 1.71
C GLY A 440 -2.06 -18.33 2.97
N GLU A 441 -1.16 -18.26 3.95
CA GLU A 441 -1.40 -17.57 5.22
C GLU A 441 -0.54 -16.31 5.36
N ILE A 442 -1.12 -15.25 5.90
CA ILE A 442 -0.38 -14.13 6.47
C ILE A 442 0.01 -14.54 7.88
N GLN A 443 1.25 -14.33 8.27
CA GLN A 443 1.84 -14.97 9.44
C GLN A 443 1.18 -14.62 10.77
N ALA A 444 0.82 -13.35 11.00
CA ALA A 444 0.28 -12.92 12.29
C ALA A 444 -0.41 -11.55 12.25
N ALA A 445 -1.14 -11.23 13.32
CA ALA A 445 -1.56 -9.86 13.63
C ALA A 445 -0.35 -8.98 13.94
N GLY A 446 -0.39 -7.71 13.54
CA GLY A 446 0.67 -6.75 13.83
C GLY A 446 0.78 -6.42 15.32
N LEU A 447 2.00 -6.25 15.83
CA LEU A 447 2.19 -5.78 17.20
C LEU A 447 1.46 -4.44 17.42
N GLY A 448 0.75 -4.34 18.54
CA GLY A 448 -0.08 -3.17 18.88
C GLY A 448 -1.41 -3.07 18.14
N MET A 449 -1.76 -4.07 17.34
CA MET A 449 -3.01 -4.13 16.57
C MET A 449 -3.90 -5.24 17.14
N ALA A 450 -4.98 -4.87 17.80
CA ALA A 450 -5.94 -5.81 18.42
C ALA A 450 -6.91 -6.35 17.36
N VAL A 451 -6.38 -7.16 16.45
CA VAL A 451 -7.10 -7.74 15.31
C VAL A 451 -7.94 -8.92 15.78
N GLU A 452 -9.19 -8.94 15.35
CA GLU A 452 -10.11 -10.07 15.55
C GLU A 452 -10.87 -10.34 14.25
N VAL A 453 -11.50 -11.52 14.19
CA VAL A 453 -12.45 -11.90 13.14
C VAL A 453 -13.81 -12.07 13.81
N TRP A 454 -14.81 -11.32 13.35
CA TRP A 454 -16.14 -11.30 13.97
C TRP A 454 -17.24 -11.83 13.05
N ASP A 455 -18.25 -12.47 13.64
CA ASP A 455 -19.48 -12.82 12.92
C ASP A 455 -20.37 -11.58 12.67
N ASP A 456 -21.49 -11.79 11.98
CA ASP A 456 -22.42 -10.70 11.66
C ASP A 456 -23.12 -10.13 12.91
N GLU A 457 -23.16 -10.87 14.03
CA GLU A 457 -23.70 -10.45 15.31
C GLU A 457 -22.67 -9.75 16.21
N GLY A 458 -21.44 -9.55 15.71
CA GLY A 458 -20.37 -8.86 16.46
C GLY A 458 -19.71 -9.71 17.53
N ARG A 459 -19.67 -11.03 17.35
CA ARG A 459 -19.01 -11.96 18.28
C ARG A 459 -17.68 -12.45 17.68
N PRO A 460 -16.61 -12.50 18.47
CA PRO A 460 -15.32 -12.99 17.98
C PRO A 460 -15.39 -14.48 17.60
N LEU A 461 -14.73 -14.81 16.49
CA LEU A 461 -14.61 -16.16 15.97
C LEU A 461 -13.19 -16.67 16.18
N GLU A 462 -13.03 -17.77 16.89
CA GLU A 462 -11.77 -18.52 16.95
C GLU A 462 -11.57 -19.37 15.68
N LYS A 463 -12.65 -19.74 15.01
CA LYS A 463 -12.67 -20.52 13.77
C LYS A 463 -13.80 -20.06 12.87
N GLY A 464 -13.57 -20.16 11.57
CA GLY A 464 -14.55 -19.75 10.57
C GLY A 464 -14.25 -18.37 10.01
N LYS A 465 -15.06 -17.97 9.05
CA LYS A 465 -14.89 -16.73 8.27
C LYS A 465 -15.77 -15.63 8.81
N GLY A 466 -15.25 -14.46 8.88
CA GLY A 466 -15.97 -13.28 9.33
C GLY A 466 -15.33 -11.97 8.91
N GLU A 467 -15.78 -10.90 9.51
CA GLU A 467 -15.28 -9.55 9.29
C GLU A 467 -13.98 -9.32 10.05
N LEU A 468 -12.96 -8.80 9.35
CA LEU A 468 -11.73 -8.35 10.00
C LEU A 468 -12.00 -7.03 10.72
N VAL A 469 -11.79 -7.05 12.04
CA VAL A 469 -11.97 -5.88 12.89
C VAL A 469 -10.72 -5.59 13.72
N CYS A 470 -10.62 -4.35 14.20
CA CYS A 470 -9.64 -3.99 15.22
C CYS A 470 -10.38 -3.41 16.42
N THR A 471 -10.22 -4.06 17.57
CA THR A 471 -11.05 -3.81 18.77
C THR A 471 -10.44 -2.79 19.72
N ARG A 472 -9.23 -2.30 19.44
CA ARG A 472 -8.52 -1.29 20.24
C ARG A 472 -7.94 -0.21 19.33
N ALA A 473 -7.92 1.03 19.82
CA ALA A 473 -7.30 2.14 19.13
C ALA A 473 -5.80 1.94 18.94
N PHE A 474 -5.28 2.45 17.83
CA PHE A 474 -3.88 2.40 17.42
C PHE A 474 -3.43 3.76 16.85
N PRO A 475 -2.12 4.10 16.90
CA PRO A 475 -1.64 5.46 16.58
C PRO A 475 -1.93 5.94 15.17
N ALA A 476 -1.96 5.03 14.17
CA ALA A 476 -2.17 5.37 12.76
C ALA A 476 -3.64 5.42 12.34
N MET A 477 -4.60 5.37 13.28
CA MET A 477 -5.98 5.72 12.95
C MET A 477 -6.00 7.10 12.30
N PRO A 478 -6.74 7.30 11.19
CA PRO A 478 -6.91 8.62 10.62
C PRO A 478 -7.42 9.61 11.64
N ILE A 479 -6.96 10.84 11.56
CA ILE A 479 -7.49 11.92 12.40
C ILE A 479 -8.84 12.45 11.89
N GLY A 480 -9.28 11.99 10.72
CA GLY A 480 -10.56 12.29 10.09
C GLY A 480 -10.47 12.25 8.57
N PHE A 481 -11.55 12.68 7.92
CA PHE A 481 -11.54 12.96 6.49
C PHE A 481 -11.47 14.48 6.24
N TRP A 482 -10.77 14.86 5.19
CA TRP A 482 -10.76 16.25 4.74
C TRP A 482 -12.18 16.66 4.33
N ASN A 483 -12.78 17.65 4.54
CA ASN A 483 -14.18 18.01 4.25
C ASN A 483 -15.24 17.18 5.00
N ASP A 484 -14.90 16.75 6.24
CA ASP A 484 -15.82 16.04 7.14
C ASP A 484 -15.66 16.58 8.58
N PRO A 485 -15.99 17.86 8.83
CA PRO A 485 -15.71 18.53 10.10
C PRO A 485 -16.45 17.92 11.29
N GLU A 486 -17.62 17.31 11.08
CA GLU A 486 -18.41 16.65 12.12
C GLU A 486 -18.01 15.15 12.28
N GLY A 487 -17.17 14.61 11.37
CA GLY A 487 -16.72 13.22 11.41
C GLY A 487 -17.79 12.19 11.05
N GLU A 488 -18.90 12.61 10.45
CA GLU A 488 -20.01 11.71 10.10
C GLU A 488 -19.60 10.69 9.04
N LYS A 489 -18.90 11.11 7.99
CA LYS A 489 -18.42 10.21 6.92
C LYS A 489 -17.35 9.25 7.44
N TYR A 490 -16.49 9.73 8.31
CA TYR A 490 -15.45 8.94 8.97
C TYR A 490 -16.09 7.85 9.85
N HIS A 491 -17.05 8.22 10.69
CA HIS A 491 -17.79 7.28 11.53
C HIS A 491 -18.52 6.24 10.68
N ALA A 492 -19.28 6.66 9.68
CA ALA A 492 -20.02 5.77 8.79
C ALA A 492 -19.13 4.79 8.02
N ALA A 493 -17.88 5.18 7.74
CA ALA A 493 -16.95 4.32 6.99
C ALA A 493 -16.42 3.13 7.81
N TYR A 494 -16.26 3.29 9.15
CA TYR A 494 -15.51 2.31 9.95
C TYR A 494 -16.20 1.87 11.23
N PHE A 495 -17.21 2.60 11.74
CA PHE A 495 -17.83 2.37 13.07
C PHE A 495 -19.35 2.17 13.04
N ASP A 496 -19.97 2.28 11.87
CA ASP A 496 -21.44 2.16 11.74
C ASP A 496 -21.92 0.73 11.98
N ARG A 497 -21.09 -0.26 11.64
CA ARG A 497 -21.45 -1.67 11.78
C ARG A 497 -21.30 -2.19 13.20
N PHE A 498 -20.20 -1.81 13.85
CA PHE A 498 -19.88 -2.22 15.20
C PHE A 498 -19.44 -0.98 16.01
N ASP A 499 -20.21 -0.64 17.03
CA ASP A 499 -19.91 0.54 17.85
C ASP A 499 -18.55 0.39 18.56
N ASN A 500 -17.74 1.45 18.50
CA ASN A 500 -16.41 1.49 19.12
C ASN A 500 -15.43 0.41 18.64
N VAL A 501 -15.64 -0.15 17.45
CA VAL A 501 -14.78 -1.17 16.82
C VAL A 501 -14.52 -0.80 15.36
N TRP A 502 -13.26 -0.77 14.97
CA TRP A 502 -12.87 -0.54 13.58
C TRP A 502 -13.24 -1.72 12.70
N CYS A 503 -14.19 -1.53 11.81
CA CYS A 503 -14.56 -2.50 10.78
C CYS A 503 -13.80 -2.18 9.49
N HIS A 504 -12.88 -3.07 9.07
CA HIS A 504 -11.99 -2.77 7.94
C HIS A 504 -12.64 -3.04 6.57
N GLY A 505 -13.61 -3.95 6.54
CA GLY A 505 -14.27 -4.36 5.31
C GLY A 505 -13.50 -5.42 4.54
N ASP A 506 -12.68 -6.23 5.22
CA ASP A 506 -12.06 -7.44 4.69
C ASP A 506 -12.71 -8.68 5.31
N PHE A 507 -12.93 -9.71 4.49
CA PHE A 507 -13.47 -10.99 4.92
C PHE A 507 -12.31 -11.97 5.19
N ALA A 508 -12.19 -12.44 6.42
CA ALA A 508 -11.00 -13.10 6.92
C ALA A 508 -11.30 -14.36 7.74
N GLU A 509 -10.27 -15.18 7.96
CA GLU A 509 -10.35 -16.41 8.78
C GLU A 509 -9.02 -16.64 9.50
N TRP A 510 -9.07 -16.92 10.81
CA TRP A 510 -7.91 -17.41 11.54
C TRP A 510 -7.55 -18.85 11.14
N THR A 511 -6.26 -19.15 11.10
CA THR A 511 -5.75 -20.49 10.82
C THR A 511 -5.37 -21.22 12.10
N GLU A 512 -5.15 -22.52 12.00
CA GLU A 512 -4.65 -23.33 13.12
C GLU A 512 -3.21 -23.02 13.54
N HIS A 513 -2.47 -22.26 12.72
CA HIS A 513 -1.09 -21.83 12.99
C HIS A 513 -1.00 -20.43 13.60
N GLY A 514 -2.13 -19.79 13.93
CA GLY A 514 -2.18 -18.41 14.39
C GLY A 514 -2.03 -17.36 13.27
N GLY A 515 -1.93 -17.79 12.02
CA GLY A 515 -1.97 -16.94 10.85
C GLY A 515 -3.38 -16.55 10.44
N ILE A 516 -3.50 -15.74 9.40
CA ILE A 516 -4.79 -15.29 8.87
C ILE A 516 -4.86 -15.42 7.35
N VAL A 517 -6.03 -15.80 6.85
CA VAL A 517 -6.34 -15.82 5.41
C VAL A 517 -7.33 -14.70 5.12
N ILE A 518 -7.00 -13.87 4.12
CA ILE A 518 -7.92 -12.85 3.59
C ILE A 518 -8.64 -13.43 2.37
N HIS A 519 -9.96 -13.49 2.43
CA HIS A 519 -10.83 -14.03 1.39
C HIS A 519 -11.33 -12.96 0.39
N GLY A 520 -10.95 -11.72 0.57
CA GLY A 520 -11.33 -10.57 -0.25
C GLY A 520 -12.05 -9.49 0.56
N ARG A 521 -12.67 -8.54 -0.15
CA ARG A 521 -13.44 -7.46 0.47
C ARG A 521 -14.80 -7.96 0.96
N SER A 522 -15.22 -7.53 2.14
CA SER A 522 -16.54 -7.91 2.69
C SER A 522 -17.71 -7.39 1.85
N ASP A 523 -17.57 -6.19 1.27
CA ASP A 523 -18.56 -5.56 0.40
C ASP A 523 -18.65 -6.20 -1.00
N ALA A 524 -17.62 -6.96 -1.39
CA ALA A 524 -17.58 -7.79 -2.60
C ALA A 524 -17.88 -9.27 -2.32
N THR A 525 -18.14 -9.65 -1.08
CA THR A 525 -18.49 -11.02 -0.71
C THR A 525 -19.79 -11.45 -1.39
N LEU A 526 -19.77 -12.64 -1.98
CA LEU A 526 -20.92 -13.26 -2.63
C LEU A 526 -21.81 -13.92 -1.58
N ASN A 527 -23.12 -13.89 -1.78
CA ASN A 527 -24.07 -14.46 -0.82
C ASN A 527 -25.17 -15.31 -1.47
N PRO A 528 -24.82 -16.31 -2.31
CA PRO A 528 -25.82 -17.17 -2.95
C PRO A 528 -26.51 -18.08 -1.91
N GLY A 529 -27.86 -18.03 -1.87
CA GLY A 529 -28.64 -18.83 -0.92
C GLY A 529 -28.27 -18.60 0.55
N GLY A 530 -27.85 -17.39 0.93
CA GLY A 530 -27.48 -17.02 2.29
C GLY A 530 -26.09 -17.52 2.75
N VAL A 531 -25.27 -18.06 1.86
CA VAL A 531 -23.90 -18.52 2.19
C VAL A 531 -22.88 -17.52 1.70
N ARG A 532 -22.12 -16.93 2.64
CA ARG A 532 -21.04 -15.98 2.30
C ARG A 532 -19.84 -16.69 1.67
N ILE A 533 -19.42 -16.23 0.50
CA ILE A 533 -18.31 -16.75 -0.29
C ILE A 533 -17.37 -15.59 -0.62
N GLY A 534 -16.11 -15.71 -0.24
CA GLY A 534 -15.08 -14.76 -0.62
C GLY A 534 -14.68 -14.91 -2.09
N THR A 535 -14.56 -13.80 -2.81
CA THR A 535 -14.20 -13.81 -4.24
C THR A 535 -12.85 -14.49 -4.48
N ALA A 536 -11.88 -14.30 -3.60
CA ALA A 536 -10.57 -14.95 -3.68
C ALA A 536 -10.64 -16.49 -3.66
N GLU A 537 -11.67 -17.07 -3.04
CA GLU A 537 -11.84 -18.53 -3.02
C GLU A 537 -12.10 -19.11 -4.42
N ILE A 538 -12.78 -18.32 -5.26
CA ILE A 538 -13.03 -18.68 -6.66
C ILE A 538 -11.78 -18.40 -7.51
N TYR A 539 -11.15 -17.23 -7.33
CA TYR A 539 -9.95 -16.86 -8.09
C TYR A 539 -8.81 -17.87 -7.89
N ASN A 540 -8.57 -18.29 -6.65
CA ASN A 540 -7.55 -19.28 -6.28
C ASN A 540 -7.74 -20.64 -6.98
N GLN A 541 -8.92 -20.97 -7.49
CA GLN A 541 -9.14 -22.18 -8.26
C GLN A 541 -8.99 -21.94 -9.77
N VAL A 542 -9.53 -20.84 -10.24
CA VAL A 542 -9.63 -20.56 -11.68
C VAL A 542 -8.30 -20.12 -12.27
N GLU A 543 -7.55 -19.28 -11.56
CA GLU A 543 -6.27 -18.73 -12.03
C GLU A 543 -5.12 -19.77 -12.06
N GLN A 544 -5.34 -20.97 -11.50
CA GLN A 544 -4.44 -22.13 -11.67
C GLN A 544 -4.53 -22.76 -13.07
N LEU A 545 -5.60 -22.51 -13.81
CA LEU A 545 -5.77 -23.05 -15.16
C LEU A 545 -4.91 -22.24 -16.14
N PRO A 546 -4.05 -22.89 -16.95
CA PRO A 546 -3.18 -22.19 -17.88
C PRO A 546 -3.93 -21.44 -18.98
N GLU A 547 -5.17 -21.81 -19.22
CA GLU A 547 -6.07 -21.16 -20.16
C GLU A 547 -6.61 -19.82 -19.68
N ILE A 548 -6.49 -19.52 -18.36
CA ILE A 548 -7.06 -18.32 -17.72
C ILE A 548 -5.96 -17.38 -17.29
N LEU A 549 -5.97 -16.18 -17.81
CA LEU A 549 -5.05 -15.12 -17.40
C LEU A 549 -5.51 -14.44 -16.12
N GLU A 550 -6.79 -14.07 -16.07
CA GLU A 550 -7.39 -13.37 -14.94
C GLU A 550 -8.87 -13.72 -14.84
N ALA A 551 -9.43 -13.54 -13.64
CA ALA A 551 -10.84 -13.74 -13.38
C ALA A 551 -11.41 -12.63 -12.49
N ILE A 552 -12.71 -12.33 -12.65
CA ILE A 552 -13.47 -11.47 -11.74
C ILE A 552 -14.86 -12.07 -11.53
N CYS A 553 -15.31 -12.15 -10.28
CA CYS A 553 -16.65 -12.65 -10.00
C CYS A 553 -17.49 -11.62 -9.24
N ILE A 554 -18.77 -11.64 -9.52
CA ILE A 554 -19.75 -10.76 -8.88
C ILE A 554 -20.98 -11.56 -8.44
N GLY A 555 -21.70 -11.01 -7.46
CA GLY A 555 -23.07 -11.43 -7.18
C GLY A 555 -24.02 -10.64 -8.06
N GLN A 556 -24.74 -11.32 -8.94
CA GLN A 556 -25.85 -10.72 -9.69
C GLN A 556 -27.17 -10.97 -8.96
N GLU A 557 -27.93 -9.91 -8.71
CA GLU A 557 -29.31 -10.00 -8.21
C GLU A 557 -30.16 -10.72 -9.25
N TRP A 558 -30.78 -11.85 -8.87
CA TRP A 558 -31.52 -12.71 -9.78
C TRP A 558 -32.61 -13.50 -9.04
N GLU A 559 -33.87 -13.40 -9.49
CA GLU A 559 -35.02 -14.15 -8.96
C GLU A 559 -35.13 -14.14 -7.42
N ASP A 560 -35.08 -12.96 -6.80
CA ASP A 560 -35.13 -12.74 -5.34
C ASP A 560 -33.92 -13.32 -4.55
N ASP A 561 -32.82 -13.70 -5.21
CA ASP A 561 -31.58 -14.18 -4.61
C ASP A 561 -30.36 -13.55 -5.34
N VAL A 562 -29.17 -13.99 -4.97
CA VAL A 562 -27.92 -13.63 -5.62
C VAL A 562 -27.32 -14.83 -6.32
N ARG A 563 -27.07 -14.75 -7.63
CA ARG A 563 -26.30 -15.76 -8.34
C ARG A 563 -24.86 -15.32 -8.58
N VAL A 564 -23.94 -16.26 -8.48
CA VAL A 564 -22.51 -16.02 -8.77
C VAL A 564 -22.30 -16.00 -10.27
N VAL A 565 -21.73 -14.91 -10.76
CA VAL A 565 -21.28 -14.75 -12.15
C VAL A 565 -19.78 -14.61 -12.17
N LEU A 566 -19.10 -15.44 -12.97
CA LEU A 566 -17.66 -15.41 -13.16
C LEU A 566 -17.33 -14.92 -14.57
N PHE A 567 -16.51 -13.90 -14.66
CA PHE A 567 -15.92 -13.46 -15.92
C PHE A 567 -14.47 -13.91 -15.97
N VAL A 568 -14.02 -14.41 -17.12
CA VAL A 568 -12.67 -14.91 -17.33
C VAL A 568 -12.02 -14.24 -18.53
N ARG A 569 -10.78 -13.81 -18.36
CA ARG A 569 -9.91 -13.39 -19.45
C ARG A 569 -9.03 -14.57 -19.84
N LEU A 570 -9.10 -14.96 -21.10
CA LEU A 570 -8.40 -16.13 -21.60
C LEU A 570 -6.97 -15.81 -22.05
N ALA A 571 -6.12 -16.83 -22.03
CA ALA A 571 -4.80 -16.77 -22.64
C ALA A 571 -4.91 -16.66 -24.18
N ASP A 572 -3.86 -16.12 -24.81
CA ASP A 572 -3.85 -15.93 -26.26
C ASP A 572 -4.02 -17.27 -27.00
N GLY A 573 -4.92 -17.26 -27.98
CA GLY A 573 -5.22 -18.44 -28.78
C GLY A 573 -6.18 -19.45 -28.13
N VAL A 574 -6.61 -19.22 -26.89
CA VAL A 574 -7.61 -20.05 -26.21
C VAL A 574 -9.02 -19.60 -26.59
N THR A 575 -9.89 -20.57 -26.86
CA THR A 575 -11.32 -20.31 -27.14
C THR A 575 -12.15 -20.80 -25.95
N PHE A 576 -13.13 -20.00 -25.54
CA PHE A 576 -14.11 -20.39 -24.53
C PHE A 576 -15.14 -21.32 -25.13
N ASP A 577 -15.10 -22.59 -24.76
CA ASP A 577 -16.00 -23.63 -25.20
C ASP A 577 -16.59 -24.42 -24.02
N GLU A 578 -17.51 -25.33 -24.31
CA GLU A 578 -18.15 -26.18 -23.28
C GLU A 578 -17.14 -27.04 -22.50
N ALA A 579 -16.02 -27.45 -23.12
CA ALA A 579 -15.00 -28.24 -22.46
C ALA A 579 -14.24 -27.42 -21.42
N LEU A 580 -13.85 -26.18 -21.76
CA LEU A 580 -13.20 -25.26 -20.83
C LEU A 580 -14.16 -24.83 -19.71
N GLU A 581 -15.42 -24.51 -20.04
CA GLU A 581 -16.44 -24.20 -19.03
C GLU A 581 -16.60 -25.34 -18.02
N LYS A 582 -16.71 -26.57 -18.50
CA LYS A 582 -16.79 -27.76 -17.65
C LYS A 582 -15.54 -27.94 -16.78
N THR A 583 -14.37 -27.66 -17.33
CA THR A 583 -13.09 -27.71 -16.60
C THR A 583 -13.08 -26.69 -15.45
N ILE A 584 -13.46 -25.44 -15.73
CA ILE A 584 -13.57 -24.38 -14.72
C ILE A 584 -14.54 -24.78 -13.61
N ARG A 585 -15.76 -25.20 -13.96
CA ARG A 585 -16.78 -25.65 -13.00
C ARG A 585 -16.30 -26.82 -12.14
N THR A 586 -15.62 -27.78 -12.75
CA THR A 586 -15.08 -28.93 -12.05
C THR A 586 -13.97 -28.51 -11.08
N LYS A 587 -13.05 -27.67 -11.54
CA LYS A 587 -11.94 -27.15 -10.73
C LYS A 587 -12.46 -26.41 -9.49
N ILE A 588 -13.44 -25.53 -9.65
CA ILE A 588 -14.05 -24.80 -8.52
C ILE A 588 -14.78 -25.78 -7.59
N ARG A 589 -15.55 -26.71 -8.13
CA ARG A 589 -16.31 -27.67 -7.34
C ARG A 589 -15.40 -28.54 -6.47
N THR A 590 -14.29 -29.01 -7.02
CA THR A 590 -13.37 -29.92 -6.33
C THR A 590 -12.38 -29.19 -5.43
N GLY A 591 -11.96 -27.98 -5.80
CA GLY A 591 -10.97 -27.21 -5.06
C GLY A 591 -11.55 -26.31 -3.97
N ALA A 592 -12.80 -25.87 -4.12
CA ALA A 592 -13.52 -25.11 -3.12
C ALA A 592 -14.77 -25.86 -2.63
N SER A 593 -15.93 -25.68 -3.27
CA SER A 593 -17.12 -26.48 -2.97
C SER A 593 -18.16 -26.37 -4.10
N PRO A 594 -19.21 -27.20 -4.12
CA PRO A 594 -20.30 -27.06 -5.07
C PRO A 594 -21.01 -25.70 -5.02
N ARG A 595 -21.01 -25.01 -3.88
CA ARG A 595 -21.65 -23.71 -3.68
C ARG A 595 -20.87 -22.55 -4.31
N HIS A 596 -19.56 -22.73 -4.55
CA HIS A 596 -18.70 -21.75 -5.22
C HIS A 596 -18.83 -21.79 -6.74
N VAL A 597 -19.48 -22.82 -7.29
CA VAL A 597 -19.60 -22.99 -8.74
C VAL A 597 -20.51 -21.89 -9.30
N PRO A 598 -20.00 -21.03 -10.21
CA PRO A 598 -20.78 -19.93 -10.77
C PRO A 598 -22.02 -20.42 -11.52
N ALA A 599 -23.10 -19.66 -11.41
CA ALA A 599 -24.31 -19.92 -12.24
C ALA A 599 -24.04 -19.59 -13.71
N ARG A 600 -23.23 -18.57 -13.96
CA ARG A 600 -22.80 -18.17 -15.31
C ARG A 600 -21.30 -17.97 -15.35
N ILE A 601 -20.66 -18.36 -16.46
CA ILE A 601 -19.25 -18.09 -16.78
C ILE A 601 -19.22 -17.42 -18.14
N VAL A 602 -18.57 -16.26 -18.24
CA VAL A 602 -18.52 -15.44 -19.45
C VAL A 602 -17.08 -15.09 -19.77
N ALA A 603 -16.63 -15.30 -20.99
CA ALA A 603 -15.32 -14.85 -21.44
C ALA A 603 -15.37 -13.37 -21.81
N VAL A 604 -14.39 -12.60 -21.34
CA VAL A 604 -14.25 -11.16 -21.62
C VAL A 604 -12.86 -10.84 -22.13
N ALA A 605 -12.75 -9.78 -22.93
CA ALA A 605 -11.48 -9.37 -23.52
C ALA A 605 -10.53 -8.76 -22.48
N ASP A 606 -11.05 -8.09 -21.46
CA ASP A 606 -10.25 -7.49 -20.39
C ASP A 606 -11.04 -7.39 -19.08
N ILE A 607 -10.31 -7.26 -17.97
CA ILE A 607 -10.87 -7.11 -16.63
C ILE A 607 -10.51 -5.73 -16.09
N PRO A 608 -11.49 -4.94 -15.59
CA PRO A 608 -11.24 -3.61 -15.07
C PRO A 608 -10.49 -3.68 -13.75
N ARG A 609 -9.46 -2.83 -13.62
CA ARG A 609 -8.62 -2.75 -12.43
C ARG A 609 -8.27 -1.32 -12.09
N THR A 610 -8.01 -1.08 -10.83
CA THR A 610 -7.48 0.22 -10.38
C THR A 610 -6.06 0.43 -10.92
N LYS A 611 -5.56 1.67 -10.87
CA LYS A 611 -4.17 1.98 -11.24
C LYS A 611 -3.13 1.30 -10.36
N SER A 612 -3.51 0.85 -9.17
CA SER A 612 -2.70 -0.01 -8.31
C SER A 612 -2.85 -1.52 -8.61
N GLY A 613 -3.55 -1.89 -9.67
CA GLY A 613 -3.74 -3.28 -10.12
C GLY A 613 -4.81 -4.07 -9.37
N LYS A 614 -5.60 -3.45 -8.50
CA LYS A 614 -6.70 -4.14 -7.78
C LYS A 614 -7.88 -4.37 -8.70
N ILE A 615 -8.47 -5.57 -8.63
CA ILE A 615 -9.73 -5.92 -9.30
C ILE A 615 -10.88 -5.09 -8.70
N THR A 616 -11.89 -4.80 -9.50
CA THR A 616 -12.97 -3.87 -9.14
C THR A 616 -14.35 -4.53 -9.26
N GLU A 617 -14.60 -5.54 -8.42
CA GLU A 617 -15.83 -6.34 -8.42
C GLU A 617 -17.09 -5.46 -8.32
N LEU A 618 -17.07 -4.46 -7.44
CA LEU A 618 -18.22 -3.57 -7.25
C LEU A 618 -18.54 -2.76 -8.50
N ALA A 619 -17.51 -2.29 -9.22
CA ALA A 619 -17.71 -1.54 -10.47
C ALA A 619 -18.32 -2.42 -11.57
N VAL A 620 -17.87 -3.67 -11.69
CA VAL A 620 -18.44 -4.65 -12.62
C VAL A 620 -19.86 -4.99 -12.22
N ARG A 621 -20.12 -5.24 -10.93
CA ARG A 621 -21.47 -5.48 -10.43
C ARG A 621 -22.42 -4.34 -10.78
N ASP A 622 -22.01 -3.11 -10.55
CA ASP A 622 -22.83 -1.93 -10.81
C ASP A 622 -23.14 -1.79 -12.32
N ILE A 623 -22.16 -2.01 -13.21
CA ILE A 623 -22.37 -1.99 -14.66
C ILE A 623 -23.35 -3.08 -15.09
N VAL A 624 -23.19 -4.31 -14.60
CA VAL A 624 -24.08 -5.45 -14.93
C VAL A 624 -25.53 -5.15 -14.51
N HIS A 625 -25.73 -4.40 -13.42
CA HIS A 625 -27.06 -3.98 -12.96
C HIS A 625 -27.55 -2.65 -13.57
N GLY A 626 -26.86 -2.11 -14.59
CA GLY A 626 -27.23 -0.84 -15.23
C GLY A 626 -27.03 0.40 -14.34
N ARG A 627 -26.28 0.27 -13.26
CA ARG A 627 -25.94 1.37 -12.33
C ARG A 627 -24.77 2.19 -12.86
N ALA A 628 -24.70 3.47 -12.49
CA ALA A 628 -23.59 4.33 -12.89
C ALA A 628 -22.35 4.09 -12.02
N VAL A 629 -21.21 3.83 -12.67
CA VAL A 629 -19.91 3.80 -12.00
C VAL A 629 -19.33 5.21 -11.92
N LYS A 630 -19.20 5.75 -10.71
CA LYS A 630 -18.86 7.16 -10.48
C LYS A 630 -17.37 7.49 -10.58
N ASN A 631 -16.46 6.52 -10.50
CA ASN A 631 -15.02 6.77 -10.45
C ASN A 631 -14.24 5.98 -11.51
N ARG A 632 -14.68 6.09 -12.75
CA ARG A 632 -14.03 5.40 -13.89
C ARG A 632 -12.56 5.81 -14.07
N GLU A 633 -12.21 7.04 -13.72
CA GLU A 633 -10.88 7.61 -13.86
C GLU A 633 -9.85 6.98 -12.86
N ALA A 634 -10.33 6.35 -11.80
CA ALA A 634 -9.46 5.59 -10.90
C ALA A 634 -9.00 4.25 -11.48
N LEU A 635 -9.59 3.84 -12.60
CA LEU A 635 -9.23 2.60 -13.29
C LEU A 635 -8.03 2.81 -14.21
N ALA A 636 -7.21 1.78 -14.35
CA ALA A 636 -6.12 1.75 -15.33
C ALA A 636 -6.66 1.55 -16.77
N ASN A 637 -7.79 0.83 -16.87
CA ASN A 637 -8.46 0.47 -18.13
C ASN A 637 -9.97 0.69 -18.02
N PRO A 638 -10.45 1.96 -17.92
CA PRO A 638 -11.87 2.25 -17.72
C PRO A 638 -12.77 1.78 -18.87
N GLU A 639 -12.23 1.63 -20.08
CA GLU A 639 -12.91 1.09 -21.25
C GLU A 639 -13.30 -0.39 -21.06
N ALA A 640 -12.57 -1.14 -20.24
CA ALA A 640 -12.91 -2.54 -19.94
C ALA A 640 -14.30 -2.68 -19.30
N LEU A 641 -14.80 -1.66 -18.59
CA LEU A 641 -16.15 -1.69 -18.03
C LEU A 641 -17.25 -1.80 -19.10
N ASP A 642 -17.02 -1.30 -20.30
CA ASP A 642 -18.02 -1.34 -21.35
C ASP A 642 -18.25 -2.77 -21.89
N LEU A 643 -17.31 -3.70 -21.63
CA LEU A 643 -17.43 -5.13 -21.95
C LEU A 643 -18.49 -5.85 -21.08
N TYR A 644 -18.92 -5.24 -20.00
CA TYR A 644 -19.85 -5.85 -19.02
C TYR A 644 -21.28 -5.30 -19.14
N ARG A 645 -21.55 -4.46 -20.16
CA ARG A 645 -22.89 -3.94 -20.43
C ARG A 645 -23.70 -4.91 -21.27
N ASP A 646 -24.97 -5.04 -20.93
CA ASP A 646 -25.98 -5.73 -21.75
C ASP A 646 -25.55 -7.12 -22.26
N ILE A 647 -24.89 -7.90 -21.38
CA ILE A 647 -24.39 -9.25 -21.69
C ILE A 647 -25.58 -10.20 -21.85
N PRO A 648 -25.82 -10.79 -23.05
CA PRO A 648 -26.99 -11.62 -23.30
C PRO A 648 -27.10 -12.84 -22.36
N GLU A 649 -25.97 -13.46 -22.02
CA GLU A 649 -25.88 -14.64 -21.16
C GLU A 649 -26.35 -14.37 -19.73
N LEU A 650 -26.39 -13.10 -19.32
CA LEU A 650 -26.85 -12.67 -18.00
C LEU A 650 -28.35 -12.32 -17.95
N SER A 651 -29.01 -12.32 -19.08
CA SER A 651 -30.43 -12.04 -19.17
C SER A 651 -31.31 -13.29 -19.07
N THR A 652 -30.68 -14.48 -18.90
CA THR A 652 -31.36 -15.78 -18.88
C THR A 652 -31.02 -16.59 -17.65
#